data_adde052d3f1eb8e5586de8cc66dcc1c2
#
_entry.id   adde052d3f1eb8e5586de8cc66dcc1c2
#
_cell.length_a   1.000
_cell.length_b   1.000
_cell.length_c   1.000
_cell.angle_alpha   90.00
_cell.angle_beta   90.00
_cell.angle_gamma   90.00
#
_symmetry.space_group_name_H-M   'P 1'
#
loop_
_entity.id
_entity.type
_entity.pdbx_description
1 polymer ?
#
loop_
_entity_poly.entity_id
_entity_poly.type
_entity_poly.pdbx_seq_one_letter_code
_entity_poly.pdbx_strand_id
1 'polypeptide(L)'
;MDTRRRWWMVFGFAAAFAGDWMLAVRCSPMGSPGFLAGVGCFALAHVLWMVAQLRETRPDWRALVALGLPVVAFASVRLAPVLPSAVAAVVVAYSAVSAVSLSVAFGGGRMFYLSGISLLVLSDIAIGARMLHVPGANLIVGPTYVLAEVLLLVSCFLRNEPRMVFSRNRSFSATAFLGAAAALSFVLAMHTFPGGYNPLMRMLSALGRTEVRLVEWPWSHYLFVAGMFFSVLAVVSAARRAGLSPWGLALNIAGLAWIALVPENVNMLIHNAGCWLAAIGGGMMLFSWRRAESARRIRRAWTIALVLPIAAMALALVLHALKVVPFAPLVTTLQKIVILSFAAWLLCLSAKNEGRRTRIAGAVFLGAPLILAAFLFLQPDDCPKGGLLKEADGGGTPSIQDAADAPRVLPLSDDEFAALAWLEHVTGPLGAEEERELWDIGGTQHGIFAKRYHLAFAGYAAAAIGMRGDAEVKARVGKVLGNCIERMLRTDVWAYSQSKSYWGKKPWAPDPCYRENVMYTGHLLHLLAYFELFTGDRRYHREGGGWDFVWKDGRKVHYDVEKLIDVTVEQMRKGPNGGVTCEPGLMFFACNSHPHVALSVFSKLGYGDWSADAARWEKWALSHYLSPAFGGGALNLVYHVRGNFMYPRGQDGFDGWSLLWYEAWASDRRTATALWRRVRDGLDWSRLDGCGDGTGSMGCCDPRPVSASVASVFLAAASRACSDAETAERLERAVDAKYLRREGGLIWLDVNREWRIGATAMRIISLAESNGSRFRDMNKME
;
A
#
# COMPACT_ATOMS: atom_id res chain seq x y z
N MET A 1 -42.30 4.70 34.83
CA MET A 1 -41.76 3.65 33.92
C MET A 1 -42.55 2.39 34.15
N ASP A 2 -43.09 1.73 33.15
CA ASP A 2 -43.78 0.47 33.25
C ASP A 2 -42.86 -0.58 33.89
N THR A 3 -43.36 -1.29 34.93
CA THR A 3 -42.60 -2.31 35.65
C THR A 3 -42.02 -3.38 34.68
N ARG A 4 -42.76 -3.72 33.63
CA ARG A 4 -42.33 -4.68 32.63
C ARG A 4 -41.11 -4.19 31.84
N ARG A 5 -41.03 -2.88 31.49
CA ARG A 5 -39.87 -2.29 30.80
C ARG A 5 -38.60 -2.42 31.62
N ARG A 6 -38.70 -2.19 32.94
CA ARG A 6 -37.56 -2.36 33.88
C ARG A 6 -37.03 -3.79 33.86
N TRP A 7 -37.92 -4.76 33.87
CA TRP A 7 -37.50 -6.16 33.85
C TRP A 7 -36.77 -6.53 32.53
N TRP A 8 -37.24 -6.07 31.39
CA TRP A 8 -36.52 -6.29 30.14
C TRP A 8 -35.15 -5.64 30.11
N MET A 9 -35.00 -4.43 30.67
CA MET A 9 -33.70 -3.78 30.83
C MET A 9 -32.78 -4.57 31.75
N VAL A 10 -33.28 -5.04 32.92
CA VAL A 10 -32.50 -5.85 33.86
C VAL A 10 -32.05 -7.18 33.25
N PHE A 11 -32.94 -7.86 32.52
CA PHE A 11 -32.57 -9.10 31.85
C PHE A 11 -31.51 -8.84 30.73
N GLY A 12 -31.58 -7.69 30.05
CA GLY A 12 -30.53 -7.28 29.12
C GLY A 12 -29.18 -7.12 29.81
N PHE A 13 -29.10 -6.48 30.96
CA PHE A 13 -27.87 -6.39 31.75
C PHE A 13 -27.37 -7.76 32.26
N ALA A 14 -28.27 -8.64 32.65
CA ALA A 14 -27.89 -10.00 33.04
C ALA A 14 -27.29 -10.78 31.84
N ALA A 15 -27.84 -10.60 30.66
CA ALA A 15 -27.30 -11.20 29.44
C ALA A 15 -25.93 -10.59 29.06
N ALA A 16 -25.76 -9.27 29.16
CA ALA A 16 -24.49 -8.61 28.91
C ALA A 16 -23.41 -9.09 29.89
N PHE A 17 -23.73 -9.17 31.20
CA PHE A 17 -22.86 -9.71 32.23
C PHE A 17 -22.44 -11.17 31.94
N ALA A 18 -23.38 -12.02 31.51
CA ALA A 18 -23.06 -13.39 31.09
C ALA A 18 -22.11 -13.42 29.89
N GLY A 19 -22.26 -12.49 28.93
CA GLY A 19 -21.36 -12.29 27.81
C GLY A 19 -19.94 -11.92 28.27
N ASP A 20 -19.84 -10.94 29.16
CA ASP A 20 -18.56 -10.52 29.78
C ASP A 20 -17.87 -11.66 30.51
N TRP A 21 -18.66 -12.41 31.33
CA TRP A 21 -18.12 -13.57 32.02
C TRP A 21 -17.52 -14.61 31.08
N MET A 22 -18.20 -14.90 29.96
CA MET A 22 -17.73 -15.88 29.00
C MET A 22 -16.52 -15.38 28.20
N LEU A 23 -16.50 -14.12 27.83
CA LEU A 23 -15.43 -13.57 26.97
C LEU A 23 -14.21 -13.12 27.78
N ALA A 24 -14.41 -12.37 28.88
CA ALA A 24 -13.31 -11.76 29.60
C ALA A 24 -12.82 -12.64 30.76
N VAL A 25 -13.74 -13.14 31.62
CA VAL A 25 -13.36 -13.90 32.83
C VAL A 25 -12.89 -15.30 32.47
N ARG A 26 -13.57 -16.01 31.56
CA ARG A 26 -13.15 -17.33 31.10
C ARG A 26 -12.06 -17.31 30.04
N CYS A 27 -11.66 -16.12 29.55
CA CYS A 27 -10.67 -15.99 28.48
C CYS A 27 -10.92 -16.96 27.30
N SER A 28 -12.18 -17.08 26.88
CA SER A 28 -12.57 -18.07 25.86
C SER A 28 -11.83 -17.79 24.53
N PRO A 29 -11.07 -18.75 23.98
CA PRO A 29 -10.39 -18.55 22.71
C PRO A 29 -11.38 -18.25 21.59
N MET A 30 -10.97 -17.41 20.64
CA MET A 30 -11.78 -17.06 19.45
C MET A 30 -12.23 -18.33 18.72
N GLY A 31 -13.54 -18.43 18.43
CA GLY A 31 -14.12 -19.59 17.75
C GLY A 31 -14.48 -20.76 18.68
N SER A 32 -14.13 -20.71 19.96
CA SER A 32 -14.59 -21.71 20.93
C SER A 32 -16.09 -21.60 21.19
N PRO A 33 -16.76 -22.67 21.63
CA PRO A 33 -18.17 -22.62 22.03
C PRO A 33 -18.45 -21.53 23.08
N GLY A 34 -17.52 -21.30 24.01
CA GLY A 34 -17.64 -20.25 25.04
C GLY A 34 -17.58 -18.85 24.41
N PHE A 35 -16.72 -18.63 23.42
CA PHE A 35 -16.65 -17.37 22.68
C PHE A 35 -17.97 -17.09 21.93
N LEU A 36 -18.46 -18.08 21.17
CA LEU A 36 -19.70 -17.94 20.39
C LEU A 36 -20.91 -17.72 21.31
N ALA A 37 -20.98 -18.41 22.44
CA ALA A 37 -22.01 -18.20 23.44
C ALA A 37 -21.94 -16.79 24.08
N GLY A 38 -20.73 -16.27 24.33
CA GLY A 38 -20.53 -14.91 24.84
C GLY A 38 -21.06 -13.85 23.88
N VAL A 39 -20.72 -13.94 22.58
CA VAL A 39 -21.26 -13.05 21.55
C VAL A 39 -22.79 -13.18 21.43
N GLY A 40 -23.31 -14.41 21.54
CA GLY A 40 -24.75 -14.67 21.57
C GLY A 40 -25.45 -14.00 22.76
N CYS A 41 -24.82 -13.97 23.94
CA CYS A 41 -25.33 -13.26 25.13
C CYS A 41 -25.44 -11.74 24.91
N PHE A 42 -24.44 -11.13 24.24
CA PHE A 42 -24.53 -9.72 23.86
C PHE A 42 -25.61 -9.45 22.79
N ALA A 43 -25.77 -10.34 21.81
CA ALA A 43 -26.91 -10.24 20.88
C ALA A 43 -28.25 -10.29 21.63
N LEU A 44 -28.38 -11.20 22.58
CA LEU A 44 -29.58 -11.31 23.45
C LEU A 44 -29.79 -10.04 24.28
N ALA A 45 -28.75 -9.45 24.83
CA ALA A 45 -28.83 -8.18 25.57
C ALA A 45 -29.43 -7.06 24.67
N HIS A 46 -28.93 -6.90 23.46
CA HIS A 46 -29.48 -5.95 22.49
C HIS A 46 -30.97 -6.21 22.18
N VAL A 47 -31.35 -7.47 21.97
CA VAL A 47 -32.76 -7.85 21.73
C VAL A 47 -33.64 -7.49 22.93
N LEU A 48 -33.21 -7.80 24.14
CA LEU A 48 -33.97 -7.52 25.38
C LEU A 48 -34.12 -6.00 25.59
N TRP A 49 -33.08 -5.23 25.38
CA TRP A 49 -33.15 -3.76 25.45
C TRP A 49 -34.03 -3.17 24.35
N MET A 50 -34.02 -3.73 23.12
CA MET A 50 -34.94 -3.34 22.06
C MET A 50 -36.40 -3.62 22.45
N VAL A 51 -36.70 -4.81 22.97
CA VAL A 51 -38.04 -5.18 23.43
C VAL A 51 -38.55 -4.21 24.50
N ALA A 52 -37.67 -3.75 25.40
CA ALA A 52 -37.99 -2.73 26.40
C ALA A 52 -38.47 -1.40 25.78
N GLN A 53 -38.05 -1.08 24.54
CA GLN A 53 -38.34 0.19 23.85
C GLN A 53 -39.46 0.07 22.81
N LEU A 54 -39.57 -1.05 22.09
CA LEU A 54 -40.46 -1.22 20.94
C LEU A 54 -41.95 -1.00 21.23
N ARG A 55 -42.37 -1.15 22.49
CA ARG A 55 -43.74 -0.87 22.92
C ARG A 55 -44.07 0.63 22.90
N GLU A 56 -43.10 1.48 23.07
CA GLU A 56 -43.29 2.93 23.18
C GLU A 56 -42.75 3.69 21.96
N THR A 57 -41.96 3.01 21.12
CA THR A 57 -41.25 3.64 20.02
C THR A 57 -41.24 2.75 18.78
N ARG A 58 -41.22 3.36 17.62
CA ARG A 58 -41.03 2.65 16.34
C ARG A 58 -39.57 2.81 15.91
N PRO A 59 -38.96 1.79 15.27
CA PRO A 59 -37.63 1.92 14.69
C PRO A 59 -37.57 3.10 13.70
N ASP A 60 -36.49 3.87 13.76
CA ASP A 60 -36.21 4.86 12.70
C ASP A 60 -35.38 4.18 11.61
N TRP A 61 -36.06 3.76 10.52
CA TRP A 61 -35.44 3.08 9.40
C TRP A 61 -34.37 3.94 8.69
N ARG A 62 -34.43 5.26 8.82
CA ARG A 62 -33.40 6.19 8.31
C ARG A 62 -32.11 6.06 9.11
N ALA A 63 -32.23 5.93 10.43
CA ALA A 63 -31.07 5.65 11.29
C ALA A 63 -30.46 4.27 10.99
N LEU A 64 -31.28 3.26 10.70
CA LEU A 64 -30.80 1.96 10.23
C LEU A 64 -29.96 2.10 8.95
N VAL A 65 -30.47 2.84 7.96
CA VAL A 65 -29.73 3.07 6.72
C VAL A 65 -28.49 3.91 6.95
N ALA A 66 -28.59 5.01 7.70
CA ALA A 66 -27.48 5.97 7.88
C ALA A 66 -26.33 5.42 8.72
N LEU A 67 -26.63 4.65 9.76
CA LEU A 67 -25.66 4.22 10.75
C LEU A 67 -25.54 2.69 10.83
N GLY A 68 -26.63 1.97 10.70
CA GLY A 68 -26.64 0.52 10.80
C GLY A 68 -26.00 -0.17 9.59
N LEU A 69 -26.30 0.24 8.36
CA LEU A 69 -25.68 -0.35 7.17
C LEU A 69 -24.15 -0.26 7.15
N PRO A 70 -23.52 0.87 7.51
CA PRO A 70 -22.07 0.94 7.63
C PRO A 70 -21.47 -0.04 8.63
N VAL A 71 -22.15 -0.28 9.76
CA VAL A 71 -21.69 -1.24 10.78
C VAL A 71 -21.72 -2.66 10.23
N VAL A 72 -22.80 -3.06 9.56
CA VAL A 72 -22.92 -4.38 8.93
C VAL A 72 -21.93 -4.53 7.79
N ALA A 73 -21.73 -3.49 6.98
CA ALA A 73 -20.75 -3.49 5.90
C ALA A 73 -19.32 -3.66 6.45
N PHE A 74 -18.98 -2.96 7.53
CA PHE A 74 -17.70 -3.13 8.21
C PHE A 74 -17.48 -4.56 8.68
N ALA A 75 -18.46 -5.16 9.34
CA ALA A 75 -18.38 -6.54 9.78
C ALA A 75 -18.23 -7.53 8.62
N SER A 76 -19.03 -7.38 7.56
CA SER A 76 -19.05 -8.29 6.42
C SER A 76 -17.81 -8.20 5.54
N VAL A 77 -17.26 -6.98 5.36
CA VAL A 77 -16.19 -6.71 4.40
C VAL A 77 -14.81 -6.72 5.04
N ARG A 78 -14.71 -6.25 6.29
CA ARG A 78 -13.45 -6.11 6.98
C ARG A 78 -13.17 -7.26 7.94
N LEU A 79 -14.16 -7.67 8.72
CA LEU A 79 -13.97 -8.69 9.76
C LEU A 79 -14.18 -10.10 9.24
N ALA A 80 -15.25 -10.36 8.51
CA ALA A 80 -15.56 -11.71 8.05
C ALA A 80 -14.43 -12.40 7.25
N PRO A 81 -13.67 -11.72 6.36
CA PRO A 81 -12.59 -12.36 5.62
C PRO A 81 -11.37 -12.80 6.47
N VAL A 82 -11.18 -12.20 7.64
CA VAL A 82 -10.04 -12.51 8.53
C VAL A 82 -10.40 -13.44 9.69
N LEU A 83 -11.68 -13.83 9.80
CA LEU A 83 -12.19 -14.68 10.85
C LEU A 83 -12.51 -16.09 10.34
N PRO A 84 -12.46 -17.12 11.21
CA PRO A 84 -13.00 -18.44 10.87
C PRO A 84 -14.48 -18.33 10.47
N SER A 85 -14.93 -19.14 9.51
CA SER A 85 -16.27 -19.01 8.90
C SER A 85 -17.44 -18.98 9.90
N ALA A 86 -17.39 -19.82 10.92
CA ALA A 86 -18.41 -19.83 11.99
C ALA A 86 -18.41 -18.53 12.81
N VAL A 87 -17.23 -18.00 13.13
CA VAL A 87 -17.07 -16.73 13.86
C VAL A 87 -17.54 -15.57 12.99
N ALA A 88 -17.16 -15.56 11.72
CA ALA A 88 -17.57 -14.56 10.76
C ALA A 88 -19.10 -14.45 10.65
N ALA A 89 -19.80 -15.59 10.54
CA ALA A 89 -21.26 -15.62 10.48
C ALA A 89 -21.89 -15.02 11.75
N VAL A 90 -21.39 -15.38 12.92
CA VAL A 90 -21.90 -14.86 14.20
C VAL A 90 -21.63 -13.37 14.36
N VAL A 91 -20.44 -12.88 13.98
CA VAL A 91 -20.08 -11.45 14.05
C VAL A 91 -20.94 -10.61 13.12
N VAL A 92 -21.21 -11.08 11.90
CA VAL A 92 -22.09 -10.39 10.94
C VAL A 92 -23.54 -10.37 11.46
N ALA A 93 -24.06 -11.49 11.98
CA ALA A 93 -25.39 -11.55 12.57
C ALA A 93 -25.52 -10.62 13.80
N TYR A 94 -24.53 -10.62 14.67
CA TYR A 94 -24.46 -9.71 15.82
C TYR A 94 -24.49 -8.24 15.37
N SER A 95 -23.70 -7.89 14.37
CA SER A 95 -23.66 -6.52 13.83
C SER A 95 -25.00 -6.08 13.27
N ALA A 96 -25.75 -6.99 12.65
CA ALA A 96 -27.10 -6.70 12.18
C ALA A 96 -28.07 -6.43 13.36
N VAL A 97 -27.98 -7.20 14.45
CA VAL A 97 -28.77 -6.97 15.67
C VAL A 97 -28.42 -5.63 16.29
N SER A 98 -27.13 -5.29 16.40
CA SER A 98 -26.65 -3.99 16.92
C SER A 98 -27.16 -2.82 16.05
N ALA A 99 -27.17 -2.97 14.72
CA ALA A 99 -27.71 -1.98 13.78
C ALA A 99 -29.20 -1.72 13.98
N VAL A 100 -30.00 -2.78 14.17
CA VAL A 100 -31.45 -2.66 14.47
C VAL A 100 -31.65 -2.02 15.84
N SER A 101 -30.88 -2.39 16.85
CA SER A 101 -30.92 -1.79 18.19
C SER A 101 -30.67 -0.28 18.14
N LEU A 102 -29.70 0.16 17.33
CA LEU A 102 -29.41 1.57 17.11
C LEU A 102 -30.61 2.30 16.47
N SER A 103 -31.26 1.69 15.48
CA SER A 103 -32.46 2.23 14.83
C SER A 103 -33.63 2.42 15.82
N VAL A 104 -33.84 1.47 16.73
CA VAL A 104 -34.84 1.57 17.81
C VAL A 104 -34.50 2.69 18.79
N ALA A 105 -33.23 2.82 19.14
CA ALA A 105 -32.76 3.87 20.05
C ALA A 105 -33.00 5.29 19.47
N PHE A 106 -32.72 5.46 18.16
CA PHE A 106 -32.99 6.73 17.46
C PHE A 106 -34.49 7.03 17.35
N GLY A 107 -35.33 6.02 17.08
CA GLY A 107 -36.78 6.18 17.01
C GLY A 107 -37.38 6.65 18.33
N GLY A 108 -36.82 6.23 19.47
CA GLY A 108 -37.24 6.66 20.80
C GLY A 108 -36.72 8.03 21.21
N GLY A 109 -35.55 8.43 20.73
CA GLY A 109 -34.90 9.70 21.01
C GLY A 109 -34.57 9.94 22.50
N ARG A 110 -34.64 8.91 23.34
CA ARG A 110 -34.33 8.99 24.78
C ARG A 110 -32.82 9.19 24.95
N MET A 111 -32.40 10.27 25.59
CA MET A 111 -31.02 10.76 25.57
C MET A 111 -30.02 9.72 26.11
N PHE A 112 -30.22 9.18 27.29
CA PHE A 112 -29.30 8.24 27.93
C PHE A 112 -29.32 6.87 27.21
N TYR A 113 -30.50 6.39 26.84
CA TYR A 113 -30.64 5.14 26.11
C TYR A 113 -29.96 5.22 24.71
N LEU A 114 -30.23 6.29 23.98
CA LEU A 114 -29.62 6.52 22.66
C LEU A 114 -28.10 6.64 22.76
N SER A 115 -27.60 7.43 23.71
CA SER A 115 -26.16 7.58 23.92
C SER A 115 -25.50 6.28 24.35
N GLY A 116 -26.16 5.50 25.23
CA GLY A 116 -25.67 4.21 25.69
C GLY A 116 -25.55 3.20 24.54
N ILE A 117 -26.60 3.00 23.75
CA ILE A 117 -26.57 2.10 22.58
C ILE A 117 -25.54 2.59 21.53
N SER A 118 -25.43 3.89 21.29
CA SER A 118 -24.46 4.44 20.34
C SER A 118 -23.01 4.17 20.76
N LEU A 119 -22.71 4.31 22.07
CA LEU A 119 -21.38 4.02 22.60
C LEU A 119 -21.09 2.52 22.63
N LEU A 120 -22.11 1.67 22.86
CA LEU A 120 -21.96 0.22 22.78
C LEU A 120 -21.59 -0.22 21.38
N VAL A 121 -22.30 0.27 20.35
CA VAL A 121 -21.97 0.01 18.94
C VAL A 121 -20.57 0.54 18.58
N LEU A 122 -20.17 1.69 19.13
CA LEU A 122 -18.81 2.21 18.95
C LEU A 122 -17.76 1.30 19.60
N SER A 123 -18.04 0.75 20.78
CA SER A 123 -17.20 -0.25 21.43
C SER A 123 -17.07 -1.51 20.58
N ASP A 124 -18.18 -2.00 20.01
CA ASP A 124 -18.19 -3.16 19.11
C ASP A 124 -17.34 -2.93 17.86
N ILE A 125 -17.43 -1.75 17.25
CA ILE A 125 -16.57 -1.36 16.12
C ILE A 125 -15.09 -1.34 16.55
N ALA A 126 -14.80 -0.83 17.75
CA ALA A 126 -13.43 -0.79 18.28
C ALA A 126 -12.90 -2.19 18.60
N ILE A 127 -13.74 -3.13 19.08
CA ILE A 127 -13.36 -4.55 19.21
C ILE A 127 -13.03 -5.15 17.85
N GLY A 128 -13.85 -4.90 16.83
CA GLY A 128 -13.55 -5.30 15.45
C GLY A 128 -12.24 -4.68 14.92
N ALA A 129 -12.01 -3.41 15.19
CA ALA A 129 -10.76 -2.73 14.84
C ALA A 129 -9.54 -3.36 15.55
N ARG A 130 -9.69 -3.78 16.81
CA ARG A 130 -8.66 -4.53 17.55
C ARG A 130 -8.36 -5.88 16.88
N MET A 131 -9.37 -6.60 16.40
CA MET A 131 -9.18 -7.85 15.66
C MET A 131 -8.44 -7.64 14.35
N LEU A 132 -8.51 -6.44 13.78
CA LEU A 132 -7.74 -6.00 12.60
C LEU A 132 -6.38 -5.39 12.97
N HIS A 133 -5.93 -5.54 14.21
CA HIS A 133 -4.66 -5.00 14.73
C HIS A 133 -4.52 -3.48 14.63
N VAL A 134 -5.64 -2.73 14.66
CA VAL A 134 -5.62 -1.26 14.64
C VAL A 134 -4.96 -0.71 15.90
N PRO A 135 -3.85 0.03 15.82
CA PRO A 135 -3.21 0.62 16.98
C PRO A 135 -4.16 1.55 17.74
N GLY A 136 -4.15 1.46 19.07
CA GLY A 136 -4.97 2.30 19.94
C GLY A 136 -6.43 1.88 20.08
N ALA A 137 -6.93 0.90 19.32
CA ALA A 137 -8.31 0.39 19.46
C ALA A 137 -8.61 -0.06 20.90
N ASN A 138 -7.64 -0.65 21.60
CA ASN A 138 -7.76 -1.06 22.98
C ASN A 138 -8.08 0.10 23.94
N LEU A 139 -7.62 1.31 23.65
CA LEU A 139 -7.86 2.50 24.48
C LEU A 139 -9.31 2.97 24.40
N ILE A 140 -10.04 2.59 23.36
CA ILE A 140 -11.41 3.03 23.08
C ILE A 140 -12.41 2.03 23.65
N VAL A 141 -12.15 0.72 23.56
CA VAL A 141 -13.10 -0.35 23.93
C VAL A 141 -13.57 -0.20 25.38
N GLY A 142 -12.67 -0.17 26.34
CA GLY A 142 -13.02 -0.13 27.78
C GLY A 142 -13.83 1.11 28.16
N PRO A 143 -13.33 2.34 27.90
CA PRO A 143 -14.06 3.55 28.26
C PRO A 143 -15.44 3.68 27.58
N THR A 144 -15.57 3.31 26.31
CA THR A 144 -16.86 3.39 25.59
C THR A 144 -17.84 2.36 26.10
N TYR A 145 -17.37 1.15 26.39
CA TYR A 145 -18.19 0.07 26.93
C TYR A 145 -18.73 0.43 28.34
N VAL A 146 -17.84 0.81 29.26
CA VAL A 146 -18.25 1.16 30.65
C VAL A 146 -19.22 2.36 30.65
N LEU A 147 -18.93 3.40 29.85
CA LEU A 147 -19.82 4.55 29.74
C LEU A 147 -21.18 4.18 29.13
N ALA A 148 -21.20 3.28 28.16
CA ALA A 148 -22.42 2.77 27.54
C ALA A 148 -23.31 2.06 28.61
N GLU A 149 -22.73 1.16 29.38
CA GLU A 149 -23.44 0.43 30.43
C GLU A 149 -23.99 1.38 31.51
N VAL A 150 -23.19 2.36 31.95
CA VAL A 150 -23.64 3.38 32.91
C VAL A 150 -24.83 4.18 32.38
N LEU A 151 -24.77 4.62 31.11
CA LEU A 151 -25.86 5.42 30.50
C LEU A 151 -27.13 4.57 30.31
N LEU A 152 -27.00 3.31 29.93
CA LEU A 152 -28.14 2.38 29.85
C LEU A 152 -28.75 2.13 31.23
N LEU A 153 -27.92 1.97 32.24
CA LEU A 153 -28.38 1.82 33.65
C LEU A 153 -29.11 3.07 34.13
N VAL A 154 -28.57 4.28 33.87
CA VAL A 154 -29.24 5.55 34.17
C VAL A 154 -30.60 5.62 33.47
N SER A 155 -30.67 5.25 32.19
CA SER A 155 -31.94 5.18 31.41
C SER A 155 -32.95 4.20 32.08
N CYS A 156 -32.46 3.12 32.69
CA CYS A 156 -33.32 2.15 33.39
C CYS A 156 -34.02 2.76 34.64
N PHE A 157 -33.35 3.65 35.34
CA PHE A 157 -33.89 4.25 36.59
C PHE A 157 -34.68 5.54 36.35
N LEU A 158 -34.45 6.26 35.27
CA LEU A 158 -35.15 7.51 34.99
C LEU A 158 -36.60 7.27 34.55
N ARG A 159 -37.55 7.83 35.28
CA ARG A 159 -39.00 7.74 34.95
C ARG A 159 -39.34 8.61 33.72
N ASN A 160 -38.77 9.84 33.69
CA ASN A 160 -38.94 10.82 32.59
C ASN A 160 -37.58 11.16 32.03
N GLU A 161 -37.08 10.29 31.19
CA GLU A 161 -35.79 10.50 30.52
C GLU A 161 -35.91 11.65 29.50
N PRO A 162 -35.00 12.64 29.52
CA PRO A 162 -35.02 13.75 28.57
C PRO A 162 -34.86 13.21 27.13
N ARG A 163 -35.67 13.71 26.22
CA ARG A 163 -35.53 13.40 24.80
C ARG A 163 -34.57 14.40 24.14
N MET A 164 -33.73 13.92 23.28
CA MET A 164 -32.86 14.79 22.48
C MET A 164 -33.69 15.64 21.54
N VAL A 165 -34.00 16.89 21.94
CA VAL A 165 -34.63 17.90 21.10
C VAL A 165 -33.51 18.80 20.55
N PHE A 166 -33.23 18.64 19.29
CA PHE A 166 -32.20 19.42 18.64
C PHE A 166 -32.72 20.82 18.27
N SER A 167 -32.28 21.84 19.01
CA SER A 167 -32.66 23.24 18.79
C SER A 167 -32.25 23.81 17.43
N ARG A 168 -33.19 24.51 16.79
CA ARG A 168 -33.08 25.03 15.39
C ARG A 168 -32.21 26.28 15.23
N ASN A 169 -31.73 26.91 16.31
CA ASN A 169 -31.23 28.31 16.27
C ASN A 169 -29.72 28.51 16.07
N ARG A 170 -28.86 27.49 16.13
CA ARG A 170 -27.38 27.64 16.04
C ARG A 170 -26.75 26.92 14.85
N SER A 171 -27.49 26.58 13.78
CA SER A 171 -27.00 25.67 12.75
C SER A 171 -25.91 26.22 11.83
N PHE A 172 -25.86 27.54 11.56
CA PHE A 172 -24.83 28.11 10.66
C PHE A 172 -23.43 28.04 11.28
N SER A 173 -23.28 28.50 12.52
CA SER A 173 -22.00 28.47 13.21
C SER A 173 -21.52 27.04 13.46
N ALA A 174 -22.45 26.13 13.80
CA ALA A 174 -22.14 24.71 13.96
C ALA A 174 -21.70 24.08 12.63
N THR A 175 -22.42 24.31 11.53
CA THR A 175 -22.06 23.80 10.21
C THR A 175 -20.71 24.36 9.74
N ALA A 176 -20.45 25.65 9.96
CA ALA A 176 -19.19 26.28 9.59
C ALA A 176 -18.02 25.72 10.42
N PHE A 177 -18.21 25.56 11.73
CA PHE A 177 -17.20 24.99 12.62
C PHE A 177 -16.89 23.53 12.25
N LEU A 178 -17.93 22.71 12.07
CA LEU A 178 -17.76 21.29 11.70
C LEU A 178 -17.14 21.13 10.30
N GLY A 179 -17.52 21.99 9.36
CA GLY A 179 -16.90 22.04 8.04
C GLY A 179 -15.42 22.45 8.08
N ALA A 180 -15.07 23.42 8.94
CA ALA A 180 -13.67 23.81 9.17
C ALA A 180 -12.88 22.68 9.84
N ALA A 181 -13.47 22.00 10.83
CA ALA A 181 -12.83 20.82 11.47
C ALA A 181 -12.60 19.68 10.47
N ALA A 182 -13.56 19.42 9.58
CA ALA A 182 -13.41 18.44 8.52
C ALA A 182 -12.27 18.83 7.54
N ALA A 183 -12.26 20.10 7.09
CA ALA A 183 -11.23 20.61 6.19
C ALA A 183 -9.83 20.53 6.83
N LEU A 184 -9.69 20.93 8.09
CA LEU A 184 -8.43 20.82 8.82
C LEU A 184 -7.98 19.38 8.95
N SER A 185 -8.90 18.44 9.27
CA SER A 185 -8.58 17.02 9.35
C SER A 185 -8.08 16.47 8.02
N PHE A 186 -8.69 16.84 6.88
CA PHE A 186 -8.21 16.44 5.56
C PHE A 186 -6.86 17.05 5.20
N VAL A 187 -6.63 18.33 5.53
CA VAL A 187 -5.32 19.00 5.32
C VAL A 187 -4.22 18.30 6.13
N LEU A 188 -4.49 18.00 7.39
CA LEU A 188 -3.55 17.24 8.23
C LEU A 188 -3.34 15.81 7.71
N ALA A 189 -4.42 15.16 7.21
CA ALA A 189 -4.29 13.86 6.55
C ALA A 189 -3.40 13.92 5.30
N MET A 190 -3.51 14.97 4.49
CA MET A 190 -2.63 15.19 3.33
C MET A 190 -1.18 15.38 3.76
N HIS A 191 -0.95 16.14 4.83
CA HIS A 191 0.39 16.41 5.34
C HIS A 191 1.04 15.15 5.96
N THR A 192 0.27 14.33 6.66
CA THR A 192 0.74 13.09 7.31
C THR A 192 0.68 11.86 6.40
N PHE A 193 0.28 12.02 5.15
CA PHE A 193 0.21 10.91 4.20
C PHE A 193 1.62 10.41 3.86
N PRO A 194 1.91 9.11 4.12
CA PRO A 194 3.24 8.58 3.91
C PRO A 194 3.75 8.80 2.49
N GLY A 195 4.89 9.47 2.38
CA GLY A 195 5.54 9.81 1.13
C GLY A 195 4.87 10.92 0.32
N GLY A 196 4.06 11.77 0.97
CA GLY A 196 3.42 12.93 0.37
C GLY A 196 2.12 12.62 -0.39
N TYR A 197 1.14 13.49 -0.22
CA TYR A 197 -0.12 13.43 -0.95
C TYR A 197 -0.11 14.42 -2.10
N ASN A 198 -0.19 13.91 -3.33
CA ASN A 198 -0.37 14.76 -4.50
C ASN A 198 -1.88 14.92 -4.80
N PRO A 199 -2.47 16.10 -4.58
CA PRO A 199 -3.91 16.30 -4.76
C PRO A 199 -4.36 16.21 -6.22
N LEU A 200 -3.47 16.38 -7.20
CA LEU A 200 -3.80 16.23 -8.61
C LEU A 200 -3.86 14.77 -9.04
N MET A 201 -3.01 13.95 -8.45
CA MET A 201 -2.80 12.57 -8.89
C MET A 201 -3.62 11.56 -8.09
N ARG A 202 -4.19 11.96 -6.94
CA ARG A 202 -4.86 11.03 -6.01
C ARG A 202 -6.26 11.49 -5.65
N MET A 203 -7.18 10.54 -5.56
CA MET A 203 -8.50 10.75 -4.99
C MET A 203 -8.40 11.08 -3.50
N LEU A 204 -9.35 11.86 -2.97
CA LEU A 204 -9.37 12.20 -1.54
C LEU A 204 -9.47 10.93 -0.66
N SER A 205 -10.17 9.91 -1.13
CA SER A 205 -10.32 8.62 -0.47
C SER A 205 -9.00 7.88 -0.25
N ALA A 206 -7.95 8.18 -1.03
CA ALA A 206 -6.63 7.61 -0.82
C ALA A 206 -6.04 7.96 0.56
N LEU A 207 -6.45 9.08 1.17
CA LEU A 207 -6.04 9.45 2.53
C LEU A 207 -6.55 8.45 3.58
N GLY A 208 -7.66 7.79 3.30
CA GLY A 208 -8.29 6.79 4.17
C GLY A 208 -7.71 5.38 4.03
N ARG A 209 -6.66 5.15 3.28
CA ARG A 209 -6.00 3.85 3.16
C ARG A 209 -5.46 3.39 4.50
N THR A 210 -5.70 2.13 4.83
CA THR A 210 -5.17 1.50 6.06
C THR A 210 -3.72 1.09 5.94
N GLU A 211 -3.22 1.03 4.71
CA GLU A 211 -1.84 0.75 4.40
C GLU A 211 -1.39 1.69 3.28
N VAL A 212 -0.34 2.45 3.54
CA VAL A 212 0.29 3.34 2.56
C VAL A 212 1.79 3.18 2.69
N ARG A 213 2.44 2.65 1.65
CA ARG A 213 3.89 2.49 1.61
C ARG A 213 4.43 1.77 2.86
N LEU A 214 3.78 0.67 3.25
CA LEU A 214 4.22 -0.15 4.39
C LEU A 214 4.00 0.47 5.77
N VAL A 215 3.46 1.67 5.82
CA VAL A 215 2.92 2.21 7.06
C VAL A 215 1.52 1.65 7.20
N GLU A 216 1.36 0.64 8.03
CA GLU A 216 0.05 0.18 8.47
C GLU A 216 -0.58 1.25 9.37
N TRP A 217 -1.85 1.50 9.16
CA TRP A 217 -2.62 2.47 9.93
C TRP A 217 -1.94 3.85 10.03
N PRO A 218 -1.62 4.50 8.89
CA PRO A 218 -0.94 5.80 8.91
C PRO A 218 -1.82 6.88 9.56
N TRP A 219 -1.21 7.89 10.15
CA TRP A 219 -1.94 9.03 10.74
C TRP A 219 -2.93 9.66 9.75
N SER A 220 -2.63 9.65 8.46
CA SER A 220 -3.56 10.12 7.42
C SER A 220 -4.88 9.36 7.42
N HIS A 221 -4.89 8.06 7.73
CA HIS A 221 -6.11 7.26 7.85
C HIS A 221 -7.01 7.78 8.99
N TYR A 222 -6.46 7.94 10.19
CA TYR A 222 -7.23 8.42 11.34
C TYR A 222 -7.77 9.83 11.13
N LEU A 223 -6.94 10.71 10.57
CA LEU A 223 -7.32 12.08 10.25
C LEU A 223 -8.37 12.15 9.14
N PHE A 224 -8.29 11.25 8.15
CA PHE A 224 -9.32 11.11 7.13
C PHE A 224 -10.65 10.66 7.74
N VAL A 225 -10.64 9.63 8.59
CA VAL A 225 -11.85 9.15 9.30
C VAL A 225 -12.45 10.25 10.17
N ALA A 226 -11.63 11.02 10.89
CA ALA A 226 -12.08 12.19 11.65
C ALA A 226 -12.71 13.26 10.73
N GLY A 227 -12.09 13.55 9.58
CA GLY A 227 -12.63 14.46 8.57
C GLY A 227 -13.98 14.00 8.03
N MET A 228 -14.15 12.70 7.76
CA MET A 228 -15.42 12.13 7.34
C MET A 228 -16.49 12.23 8.44
N PHE A 229 -16.12 11.97 9.69
CA PHE A 229 -17.02 12.13 10.85
C PHE A 229 -17.51 13.58 10.99
N PHE A 230 -16.61 14.55 10.95
CA PHE A 230 -17.00 15.98 10.99
C PHE A 230 -17.84 16.37 9.77
N SER A 231 -17.59 15.79 8.60
CA SER A 231 -18.43 15.99 7.41
C SER A 231 -19.85 15.48 7.63
N VAL A 232 -20.03 14.30 8.22
CA VAL A 232 -21.36 13.77 8.59
C VAL A 232 -22.08 14.73 9.55
N LEU A 233 -21.40 15.20 10.59
CA LEU A 233 -21.99 16.14 11.53
C LEU A 233 -22.36 17.48 10.88
N ALA A 234 -21.54 17.97 9.93
CA ALA A 234 -21.82 19.18 9.16
C ALA A 234 -23.08 19.00 8.29
N VAL A 235 -23.21 17.87 7.59
CA VAL A 235 -24.41 17.51 6.79
C VAL A 235 -25.64 17.48 7.67
N VAL A 236 -25.61 16.80 8.82
CA VAL A 236 -26.72 16.75 9.78
C VAL A 236 -27.09 18.15 10.30
N SER A 237 -26.10 18.96 10.63
CA SER A 237 -26.31 20.33 11.11
C SER A 237 -26.99 21.23 10.06
N ALA A 238 -26.56 21.12 8.78
CA ALA A 238 -27.13 21.88 7.67
C ALA A 238 -28.55 21.40 7.31
N ALA A 239 -28.77 20.10 7.29
CA ALA A 239 -30.04 19.49 6.88
C ALA A 239 -31.23 19.87 7.75
N ARG A 240 -30.99 20.16 9.03
CA ARG A 240 -32.04 20.54 10.01
C ARG A 240 -32.86 21.77 9.64
N ARG A 241 -32.36 22.63 8.78
CA ARG A 241 -33.03 23.88 8.39
C ARG A 241 -33.74 23.82 7.04
N ALA A 242 -33.32 22.94 6.17
CA ALA A 242 -33.60 23.11 4.75
C ALA A 242 -34.78 22.28 4.23
N GLY A 243 -35.51 21.55 5.06
CA GLY A 243 -36.60 20.67 4.61
C GLY A 243 -36.12 19.61 3.61
N LEU A 244 -34.89 19.12 3.76
CA LEU A 244 -34.28 18.17 2.86
C LEU A 244 -34.94 16.79 2.94
N SER A 245 -34.82 16.00 1.88
CA SER A 245 -35.23 14.60 1.86
C SER A 245 -34.60 13.82 3.02
N PRO A 246 -35.37 13.28 3.96
CA PRO A 246 -34.81 12.49 5.07
C PRO A 246 -34.12 11.22 4.60
N TRP A 247 -34.58 10.61 3.51
CA TRP A 247 -33.93 9.48 2.88
C TRP A 247 -32.63 9.89 2.16
N GLY A 248 -32.64 11.04 1.48
CA GLY A 248 -31.43 11.60 0.89
C GLY A 248 -30.35 11.87 1.94
N LEU A 249 -30.74 12.40 3.09
CA LEU A 249 -29.85 12.61 4.23
C LEU A 249 -29.31 11.28 4.76
N ALA A 250 -30.17 10.28 4.97
CA ALA A 250 -29.77 8.97 5.47
C ALA A 250 -28.77 8.26 4.53
N LEU A 251 -29.05 8.25 3.23
CA LEU A 251 -28.16 7.67 2.22
C LEU A 251 -26.81 8.39 2.14
N ASN A 252 -26.80 9.73 2.22
CA ASN A 252 -25.57 10.49 2.19
C ASN A 252 -24.68 10.18 3.42
N ILE A 253 -25.30 10.16 4.62
CA ILE A 253 -24.58 9.80 5.86
C ILE A 253 -24.06 8.35 5.77
N ALA A 254 -24.90 7.41 5.32
CA ALA A 254 -24.48 6.02 5.14
C ALA A 254 -23.28 5.89 4.21
N GLY A 255 -23.32 6.59 3.07
CA GLY A 255 -22.22 6.58 2.11
C GLY A 255 -20.93 7.16 2.67
N LEU A 256 -20.99 8.31 3.37
CA LEU A 256 -19.82 8.92 4.01
C LEU A 256 -19.22 8.03 5.10
N ALA A 257 -20.05 7.44 5.96
CA ALA A 257 -19.62 6.50 6.99
C ALA A 257 -19.03 5.22 6.37
N TRP A 258 -19.63 4.72 5.30
CA TRP A 258 -19.14 3.56 4.56
C TRP A 258 -17.75 3.80 3.96
N ILE A 259 -17.54 4.95 3.30
CA ILE A 259 -16.23 5.37 2.76
C ILE A 259 -15.16 5.40 3.85
N ALA A 260 -15.50 5.88 5.04
CA ALA A 260 -14.58 5.91 6.18
C ALA A 260 -14.24 4.50 6.71
N LEU A 261 -15.23 3.60 6.78
CA LEU A 261 -15.09 2.26 7.37
C LEU A 261 -14.52 1.22 6.39
N VAL A 262 -14.70 1.41 5.08
CA VAL A 262 -14.22 0.51 4.02
C VAL A 262 -13.27 1.28 3.10
N PRO A 263 -11.98 1.35 3.43
CA PRO A 263 -10.98 2.02 2.61
C PRO A 263 -10.83 1.42 1.22
N GLU A 264 -10.43 2.24 0.24
CA GLU A 264 -10.30 1.82 -1.16
C GLU A 264 -9.28 0.70 -1.41
N ASN A 265 -8.22 0.64 -0.59
CA ASN A 265 -7.18 -0.39 -0.71
C ASN A 265 -7.63 -1.77 -0.21
N VAL A 266 -8.72 -1.84 0.56
CA VAL A 266 -9.27 -3.10 1.05
C VAL A 266 -10.17 -3.76 -0.01
N ASN A 267 -11.13 -2.99 -0.53
CA ASN A 267 -11.98 -3.43 -1.63
C ASN A 267 -12.52 -2.24 -2.40
N MET A 268 -11.94 -1.98 -3.56
CA MET A 268 -12.29 -0.83 -4.39
C MET A 268 -13.76 -0.84 -4.85
N LEU A 269 -14.30 -2.01 -5.18
CA LEU A 269 -15.70 -2.11 -5.66
C LEU A 269 -16.67 -1.72 -4.56
N ILE A 270 -16.46 -2.27 -3.36
CA ILE A 270 -17.32 -2.03 -2.20
C ILE A 270 -17.14 -0.59 -1.68
N HIS A 271 -15.90 -0.06 -1.67
CA HIS A 271 -15.65 1.34 -1.38
C HIS A 271 -16.43 2.28 -2.32
N ASN A 272 -16.43 2.00 -3.61
CA ASN A 272 -17.16 2.78 -4.61
C ASN A 272 -18.68 2.72 -4.38
N ALA A 273 -19.23 1.61 -3.87
CA ALA A 273 -20.64 1.56 -3.49
C ALA A 273 -20.99 2.62 -2.43
N GLY A 274 -20.12 2.85 -1.44
CA GLY A 274 -20.25 3.95 -0.48
C GLY A 274 -20.23 5.33 -1.15
N CYS A 275 -19.36 5.53 -2.13
CA CYS A 275 -19.31 6.77 -2.91
C CYS A 275 -20.63 7.00 -3.68
N TRP A 276 -21.19 5.98 -4.29
CA TRP A 276 -22.49 6.06 -4.97
C TRP A 276 -23.63 6.35 -4.01
N LEU A 277 -23.67 5.70 -2.85
CA LEU A 277 -24.67 6.01 -1.80
C LEU A 277 -24.62 7.47 -1.36
N ALA A 278 -23.40 7.99 -1.11
CA ALA A 278 -23.21 9.40 -0.75
C ALA A 278 -23.68 10.34 -1.86
N ALA A 279 -23.37 10.03 -3.13
CA ALA A 279 -23.75 10.83 -4.28
C ALA A 279 -25.27 10.81 -4.53
N ILE A 280 -25.91 9.65 -4.49
CA ILE A 280 -27.36 9.49 -4.63
C ILE A 280 -28.08 10.26 -3.51
N GLY A 281 -27.64 10.08 -2.26
CA GLY A 281 -28.18 10.80 -1.11
C GLY A 281 -28.06 12.33 -1.28
N GLY A 282 -26.89 12.81 -1.71
CA GLY A 282 -26.65 14.23 -2.02
C GLY A 282 -27.56 14.75 -3.14
N GLY A 283 -27.77 13.97 -4.21
CA GLY A 283 -28.68 14.29 -5.29
C GLY A 283 -30.14 14.41 -4.83
N MET A 284 -30.61 13.47 -3.99
CA MET A 284 -31.95 13.51 -3.41
C MET A 284 -32.15 14.73 -2.50
N MET A 285 -31.14 15.09 -1.71
CA MET A 285 -31.16 16.32 -0.90
C MET A 285 -31.23 17.56 -1.79
N LEU A 286 -30.42 17.63 -2.85
CA LEU A 286 -30.44 18.75 -3.80
C LEU A 286 -31.78 18.88 -4.49
N PHE A 287 -32.39 17.78 -4.91
CA PHE A 287 -33.70 17.78 -5.58
C PHE A 287 -34.83 18.24 -4.66
N SER A 288 -34.86 17.78 -3.39
CA SER A 288 -35.85 18.25 -2.40
C SER A 288 -35.69 19.71 -2.07
N TRP A 289 -34.41 20.18 -1.91
CA TRP A 289 -34.11 21.59 -1.71
C TRP A 289 -34.57 22.46 -2.89
N ARG A 290 -34.31 22.04 -4.13
CA ARG A 290 -34.73 22.79 -5.33
C ARG A 290 -36.25 23.05 -5.36
N ARG A 291 -37.05 22.12 -4.83
CA ARG A 291 -38.51 22.31 -4.71
C ARG A 291 -38.89 23.29 -3.62
N ALA A 292 -38.11 23.35 -2.53
CA ALA A 292 -38.38 24.20 -1.38
C ALA A 292 -37.80 25.62 -1.51
N GLU A 293 -36.71 25.80 -2.32
CA GLU A 293 -36.05 27.11 -2.47
C GLU A 293 -36.80 28.03 -3.45
N SER A 294 -37.29 29.16 -2.95
CA SER A 294 -38.03 30.14 -3.71
C SER A 294 -37.18 31.05 -4.60
N ALA A 295 -35.93 31.34 -4.16
CA ALA A 295 -35.02 32.24 -4.86
C ALA A 295 -34.48 31.61 -6.16
N ARG A 296 -35.05 31.96 -7.31
CA ARG A 296 -34.73 31.39 -8.64
C ARG A 296 -33.23 31.54 -8.99
N ARG A 297 -32.60 32.66 -8.65
CA ARG A 297 -31.17 32.90 -8.92
C ARG A 297 -30.27 31.93 -8.11
N ILE A 298 -30.51 31.81 -6.81
CA ILE A 298 -29.75 30.92 -5.91
C ILE A 298 -29.92 29.45 -6.35
N ARG A 299 -31.16 29.05 -6.66
CA ARG A 299 -31.46 27.71 -7.15
C ARG A 299 -30.74 27.38 -8.45
N ARG A 300 -30.70 28.29 -9.43
CA ARG A 300 -29.96 28.08 -10.68
C ARG A 300 -28.45 27.99 -10.46
N ALA A 301 -27.87 28.93 -9.70
CA ALA A 301 -26.43 28.96 -9.42
C ALA A 301 -25.94 27.65 -8.79
N TRP A 302 -26.62 27.15 -7.76
CA TRP A 302 -26.23 25.91 -7.09
C TRP A 302 -26.49 24.67 -7.92
N THR A 303 -27.54 24.66 -8.74
CA THR A 303 -27.77 23.55 -9.68
C THR A 303 -26.60 23.45 -10.66
N ILE A 304 -26.15 24.57 -11.22
CA ILE A 304 -24.99 24.60 -12.12
C ILE A 304 -23.71 24.20 -11.38
N ALA A 305 -23.44 24.79 -10.22
CA ALA A 305 -22.23 24.54 -9.44
C ALA A 305 -22.05 23.08 -8.98
N LEU A 306 -23.16 22.33 -8.82
CA LEU A 306 -23.12 20.92 -8.41
C LEU A 306 -23.24 19.97 -9.59
N VAL A 307 -24.15 20.24 -10.54
CA VAL A 307 -24.42 19.32 -11.65
C VAL A 307 -23.30 19.35 -12.69
N LEU A 308 -22.76 20.53 -13.02
CA LEU A 308 -21.74 20.66 -14.05
C LEU A 308 -20.43 19.89 -13.71
N PRO A 309 -19.85 20.01 -12.50
CA PRO A 309 -18.66 19.23 -12.16
C PRO A 309 -18.93 17.71 -12.10
N ILE A 310 -20.13 17.29 -11.67
CA ILE A 310 -20.52 15.87 -11.65
C ILE A 310 -20.63 15.35 -13.10
N ALA A 311 -21.27 16.09 -13.99
CA ALA A 311 -21.38 15.73 -15.40
C ALA A 311 -20.00 15.70 -16.08
N ALA A 312 -19.13 16.68 -15.79
CA ALA A 312 -17.76 16.71 -16.29
C ALA A 312 -16.95 15.51 -15.76
N MET A 313 -17.11 15.14 -14.49
CA MET A 313 -16.47 13.97 -13.92
C MET A 313 -16.97 12.66 -14.56
N ALA A 314 -18.27 12.54 -14.79
CA ALA A 314 -18.84 11.38 -15.47
C ALA A 314 -18.30 11.27 -16.92
N LEU A 315 -18.24 12.38 -17.65
CA LEU A 315 -17.65 12.43 -19.00
C LEU A 315 -16.16 12.06 -18.95
N ALA A 316 -15.41 12.59 -18.01
CA ALA A 316 -13.99 12.27 -17.86
C ALA A 316 -13.75 10.78 -17.56
N LEU A 317 -14.62 10.15 -16.76
CA LEU A 317 -14.58 8.70 -16.50
C LEU A 317 -14.87 7.88 -17.76
N VAL A 318 -15.86 8.30 -18.58
CA VAL A 318 -16.14 7.65 -19.86
C VAL A 318 -14.95 7.79 -20.80
N LEU A 319 -14.39 8.99 -20.95
CA LEU A 319 -13.24 9.24 -21.82
C LEU A 319 -12.00 8.46 -21.33
N HIS A 320 -11.84 8.29 -20.02
CA HIS A 320 -10.80 7.45 -19.47
C HIS A 320 -11.02 5.97 -19.79
N ALA A 321 -12.26 5.47 -19.65
CA ALA A 321 -12.60 4.09 -20.02
C ALA A 321 -12.33 3.82 -21.51
N LEU A 322 -12.56 4.81 -22.37
CA LEU A 322 -12.24 4.79 -23.79
C LEU A 322 -10.75 5.05 -24.10
N LYS A 323 -9.90 5.22 -23.06
CA LYS A 323 -8.45 5.51 -23.18
C LYS A 323 -8.11 6.83 -23.90
N VAL A 324 -9.05 7.78 -23.97
CA VAL A 324 -8.86 9.10 -24.58
C VAL A 324 -8.11 10.05 -23.65
N VAL A 325 -8.39 9.99 -22.34
CA VAL A 325 -7.74 10.84 -21.33
C VAL A 325 -7.22 9.99 -20.16
N PRO A 326 -6.13 10.42 -19.50
CA PRO A 326 -5.66 9.77 -18.28
C PRO A 326 -6.65 9.99 -17.13
N PHE A 327 -6.69 9.05 -16.17
CA PHE A 327 -7.53 9.18 -14.98
C PHE A 327 -7.15 10.42 -14.14
N ALA A 328 -5.89 10.54 -13.85
CA ALA A 328 -5.32 11.70 -13.18
C ALA A 328 -4.61 12.60 -14.25
N PRO A 329 -4.59 13.92 -14.07
CA PRO A 329 -5.13 14.68 -12.93
C PRO A 329 -6.62 15.05 -13.06
N LEU A 330 -7.26 14.81 -14.20
CA LEU A 330 -8.58 15.36 -14.50
C LEU A 330 -9.67 14.86 -13.53
N VAL A 331 -9.86 13.55 -13.44
CA VAL A 331 -10.91 12.97 -12.57
C VAL A 331 -10.69 13.30 -11.10
N THR A 332 -9.43 13.24 -10.65
CA THR A 332 -9.06 13.54 -9.25
C THR A 332 -9.32 14.99 -8.88
N THR A 333 -9.11 15.94 -9.80
CA THR A 333 -9.40 17.37 -9.60
C THR A 333 -10.90 17.63 -9.60
N LEU A 334 -11.65 17.05 -10.53
CA LEU A 334 -13.11 17.18 -10.60
C LEU A 334 -13.78 16.63 -9.34
N GLN A 335 -13.28 15.52 -8.77
CA GLN A 335 -13.76 15.00 -7.48
C GLN A 335 -13.69 16.06 -6.38
N LYS A 336 -12.56 16.74 -6.26
CA LYS A 336 -12.37 17.78 -5.22
C LYS A 336 -13.27 18.98 -5.44
N ILE A 337 -13.50 19.38 -6.69
CA ILE A 337 -14.43 20.46 -7.03
C ILE A 337 -15.86 20.07 -6.62
N VAL A 338 -16.28 18.83 -6.87
CA VAL A 338 -17.60 18.31 -6.43
C VAL A 338 -17.72 18.38 -4.91
N ILE A 339 -16.71 17.93 -4.18
CA ILE A 339 -16.68 17.92 -2.70
C ILE A 339 -16.75 19.35 -2.15
N LEU A 340 -15.92 20.26 -2.67
CA LEU A 340 -15.90 21.66 -2.24
C LEU A 340 -17.22 22.38 -2.55
N SER A 341 -17.78 22.15 -3.73
CA SER A 341 -19.09 22.69 -4.11
C SER A 341 -20.20 22.19 -3.19
N PHE A 342 -20.19 20.90 -2.83
CA PHE A 342 -21.14 20.32 -1.90
C PHE A 342 -20.98 20.89 -0.48
N ALA A 343 -19.77 21.04 0.02
CA ALA A 343 -19.50 21.65 1.32
C ALA A 343 -19.98 23.11 1.40
N ALA A 344 -19.73 23.90 0.35
CA ALA A 344 -20.18 25.26 0.28
C ALA A 344 -21.71 25.37 0.14
N TRP A 345 -22.36 24.43 -0.56
CA TRP A 345 -23.80 24.34 -0.60
C TRP A 345 -24.40 24.05 0.80
N LEU A 346 -23.79 23.19 1.59
CA LEU A 346 -24.22 22.93 2.98
C LEU A 346 -24.12 24.19 3.84
N LEU A 347 -23.07 25.01 3.67
CA LEU A 347 -22.95 26.31 4.33
C LEU A 347 -24.05 27.27 3.87
N CYS A 348 -24.38 27.29 2.59
CA CYS A 348 -25.49 28.05 2.04
C CYS A 348 -26.83 27.64 2.67
N LEU A 349 -27.10 26.32 2.79
CA LEU A 349 -28.31 25.80 3.42
C LEU A 349 -28.47 26.29 4.87
N SER A 350 -27.36 26.37 5.60
CA SER A 350 -27.34 26.77 7.01
C SER A 350 -27.45 28.30 7.21
N ALA A 351 -27.25 29.12 6.17
CA ALA A 351 -27.29 30.58 6.26
C ALA A 351 -28.73 31.13 6.41
N LYS A 352 -28.89 32.16 7.25
CA LYS A 352 -30.22 32.73 7.61
C LYS A 352 -30.80 33.68 6.57
N ASN A 353 -29.98 34.44 5.87
CA ASN A 353 -30.44 35.46 4.94
C ASN A 353 -30.00 35.24 3.50
N GLU A 354 -30.78 35.72 2.55
CA GLU A 354 -30.59 35.53 1.12
C GLU A 354 -29.29 36.18 0.62
N GLY A 355 -28.91 37.35 1.13
CA GLY A 355 -27.67 38.02 0.75
C GLY A 355 -26.39 37.24 1.14
N ARG A 356 -26.42 36.49 2.25
CA ARG A 356 -25.31 35.58 2.63
C ARG A 356 -25.28 34.36 1.75
N ARG A 357 -26.46 33.78 1.39
CA ARG A 357 -26.56 32.66 0.48
C ARG A 357 -26.04 33.00 -0.91
N THR A 358 -26.38 34.20 -1.43
CA THR A 358 -25.90 34.69 -2.73
C THR A 358 -24.38 34.89 -2.75
N ARG A 359 -23.80 35.45 -1.68
CA ARG A 359 -22.34 35.62 -1.57
C ARG A 359 -21.59 34.30 -1.54
N ILE A 360 -22.09 33.27 -0.81
CA ILE A 360 -21.49 31.95 -0.79
C ILE A 360 -21.58 31.30 -2.18
N ALA A 361 -22.72 31.37 -2.83
CA ALA A 361 -22.90 30.85 -4.18
C ALA A 361 -21.97 31.52 -5.20
N GLY A 362 -21.85 32.85 -5.14
CA GLY A 362 -20.95 33.61 -6.00
C GLY A 362 -19.47 33.27 -5.80
N ALA A 363 -19.04 33.14 -4.54
CA ALA A 363 -17.67 32.77 -4.22
C ALA A 363 -17.28 31.38 -4.76
N VAL A 364 -18.20 30.40 -4.70
CA VAL A 364 -17.95 29.06 -5.26
C VAL A 364 -17.97 29.07 -6.78
N PHE A 365 -18.90 29.80 -7.40
CA PHE A 365 -19.01 29.88 -8.85
C PHE A 365 -17.77 30.53 -9.49
N LEU A 366 -17.17 31.53 -8.83
CA LEU A 366 -15.94 32.18 -9.27
C LEU A 366 -14.69 31.43 -8.82
N GLY A 367 -14.70 30.82 -7.64
CA GLY A 367 -13.53 30.17 -7.05
C GLY A 367 -13.26 28.78 -7.63
N ALA A 368 -14.28 28.00 -7.98
CA ALA A 368 -14.09 26.65 -8.51
C ALA A 368 -13.31 26.58 -9.85
N PRO A 369 -13.61 27.45 -10.84
CA PRO A 369 -12.80 27.53 -12.06
C PRO A 369 -11.36 28.01 -11.82
N LEU A 370 -11.16 28.95 -10.86
CA LEU A 370 -9.84 29.44 -10.50
C LEU A 370 -9.02 28.37 -9.79
N ILE A 371 -9.65 27.59 -8.90
CA ILE A 371 -9.02 26.43 -8.26
C ILE A 371 -8.68 25.37 -9.32
N LEU A 372 -9.59 25.09 -10.27
CA LEU A 372 -9.31 24.17 -11.37
C LEU A 372 -8.16 24.69 -12.23
N ALA A 373 -8.17 25.97 -12.61
CA ALA A 373 -7.09 26.57 -13.39
C ALA A 373 -5.77 26.52 -12.62
N ALA A 374 -5.75 26.91 -11.34
CA ALA A 374 -4.56 26.81 -10.51
C ALA A 374 -4.04 25.38 -10.40
N PHE A 375 -4.92 24.40 -10.23
CA PHE A 375 -4.54 22.98 -10.21
C PHE A 375 -4.04 22.46 -11.57
N LEU A 376 -4.56 22.98 -12.68
CA LEU A 376 -4.11 22.58 -14.02
C LEU A 376 -2.81 23.28 -14.44
N PHE A 377 -2.59 24.54 -13.97
CA PHE A 377 -1.39 25.32 -14.31
C PHE A 377 -0.25 25.19 -13.30
N LEU A 378 -0.55 24.89 -12.03
CA LEU A 378 0.43 24.58 -10.99
C LEU A 378 0.75 23.07 -10.94
N GLN A 379 0.63 22.37 -12.05
CA GLN A 379 1.22 21.03 -12.12
C GLN A 379 2.70 21.19 -11.78
N PRO A 380 3.22 20.63 -10.68
CA PRO A 380 4.63 20.41 -10.62
C PRO A 380 4.93 19.61 -11.89
N ASP A 381 5.85 20.07 -12.71
CA ASP A 381 6.44 19.22 -13.73
C ASP A 381 6.98 18.01 -12.98
N ASP A 382 6.23 16.91 -12.94
CA ASP A 382 6.65 15.64 -12.35
C ASP A 382 7.81 15.01 -13.14
N CYS A 383 8.28 15.74 -14.14
CA CYS A 383 9.46 15.49 -14.92
C CYS A 383 10.39 16.69 -14.84
N PRO A 384 11.57 16.56 -14.23
CA PRO A 384 12.66 17.49 -14.50
C PRO A 384 13.02 17.32 -15.98
N LYS A 385 12.52 18.23 -16.81
CA LYS A 385 12.93 18.30 -18.21
C LYS A 385 14.45 18.47 -18.27
N GLY A 386 15.15 17.36 -18.46
CA GLY A 386 16.52 17.39 -18.95
C GLY A 386 17.60 18.10 -18.12
N GLY A 387 17.33 18.49 -16.88
CA GLY A 387 18.30 19.24 -16.06
C GLY A 387 19.51 18.43 -15.64
N LEU A 388 19.34 17.16 -15.31
CA LEU A 388 20.44 16.31 -14.85
C LEU A 388 21.48 16.00 -15.95
N LEU A 389 21.05 15.88 -17.20
CA LEU A 389 21.98 15.70 -18.31
C LEU A 389 22.77 16.99 -18.62
N LYS A 390 22.21 18.18 -18.29
CA LYS A 390 22.93 19.45 -18.43
C LYS A 390 23.90 19.74 -17.28
N GLU A 391 23.60 19.29 -16.05
CA GLU A 391 24.53 19.42 -14.91
C GLU A 391 25.74 18.49 -15.02
N ALA A 392 25.61 17.37 -15.74
CA ALA A 392 26.73 16.50 -16.04
C ALA A 392 27.76 17.17 -17.01
N ASP A 393 27.29 18.13 -17.82
CA ASP A 393 28.15 18.83 -18.79
C ASP A 393 28.78 20.14 -18.24
N GLY A 394 28.35 20.67 -17.09
CA GLY A 394 28.70 22.02 -16.62
C GLY A 394 29.56 22.14 -15.35
N GLY A 395 29.81 21.09 -14.62
CA GLY A 395 30.66 21.09 -13.43
C GLY A 395 32.01 20.45 -13.72
N GLY A 396 33.09 21.23 -13.55
CA GLY A 396 34.45 20.76 -13.77
C GLY A 396 34.71 19.42 -13.11
N THR A 397 34.79 18.40 -13.91
CA THR A 397 35.08 17.03 -13.56
C THR A 397 36.47 16.98 -12.94
N PRO A 398 36.67 16.48 -11.69
CA PRO A 398 37.97 15.87 -11.41
C PRO A 398 38.11 14.78 -12.47
N SER A 399 39.20 14.80 -13.20
CA SER A 399 39.55 13.76 -14.15
C SER A 399 39.46 12.41 -13.42
N ILE A 400 38.36 11.71 -13.59
CA ILE A 400 38.37 10.27 -13.37
C ILE A 400 39.29 9.80 -14.46
N GLN A 401 40.51 9.50 -14.13
CA GLN A 401 41.39 8.75 -14.99
C GLN A 401 40.58 7.55 -15.45
N ASP A 402 40.26 7.53 -16.73
CA ASP A 402 39.89 6.30 -17.43
C ASP A 402 41.13 5.41 -17.34
N ALA A 403 41.28 4.75 -16.21
CA ALA A 403 42.16 3.63 -16.13
C ALA A 403 41.55 2.55 -17.03
N ALA A 404 41.93 2.60 -18.29
CA ALA A 404 41.82 1.51 -19.22
C ALA A 404 42.83 0.42 -18.79
N ASP A 405 42.70 -0.04 -17.52
CA ASP A 405 43.36 -1.25 -17.11
C ASP A 405 42.36 -2.40 -17.36
N ALA A 406 42.74 -3.26 -18.29
CA ALA A 406 42.14 -4.59 -18.37
C ALA A 406 42.06 -5.17 -16.96
N PRO A 407 40.91 -5.74 -16.55
CA PRO A 407 40.76 -6.22 -15.18
C PRO A 407 41.90 -7.21 -14.89
N ARG A 408 42.82 -6.84 -14.00
CA ARG A 408 43.79 -7.78 -13.49
C ARG A 408 43.02 -8.85 -12.77
N VAL A 409 43.09 -10.08 -13.26
CA VAL A 409 42.58 -11.25 -12.53
C VAL A 409 43.42 -11.36 -11.28
N LEU A 410 42.92 -10.82 -10.17
CA LEU A 410 43.57 -10.95 -8.88
C LEU A 410 43.18 -12.30 -8.27
N PRO A 411 44.09 -12.98 -7.58
CA PRO A 411 43.73 -14.16 -6.80
C PRO A 411 42.58 -13.79 -5.83
N LEU A 412 41.66 -14.73 -5.63
CA LEU A 412 40.62 -14.55 -4.62
C LEU A 412 41.23 -14.46 -3.23
N SER A 413 40.69 -13.57 -2.40
CA SER A 413 41.02 -13.49 -1.00
C SER A 413 40.43 -14.65 -0.19
N ASP A 414 41.00 -14.93 0.99
CA ASP A 414 40.44 -15.94 1.91
C ASP A 414 38.97 -15.64 2.27
N ASP A 415 38.61 -14.36 2.43
CA ASP A 415 37.22 -13.95 2.69
C ASP A 415 36.31 -14.28 1.51
N GLU A 416 36.77 -14.17 0.27
CA GLU A 416 35.98 -14.53 -0.92
C GLU A 416 35.82 -16.04 -1.05
N PHE A 417 36.84 -16.84 -0.70
CA PHE A 417 36.70 -18.30 -0.65
C PHE A 417 35.72 -18.73 0.45
N ALA A 418 35.80 -18.10 1.64
CA ALA A 418 34.87 -18.35 2.73
C ALA A 418 33.42 -17.90 2.38
N ALA A 419 33.28 -16.81 1.64
CA ALA A 419 31.99 -16.35 1.12
C ALA A 419 31.41 -17.32 0.08
N LEU A 420 32.22 -17.79 -0.85
CA LEU A 420 31.78 -18.79 -1.84
C LEU A 420 31.37 -20.10 -1.16
N ALA A 421 32.14 -20.57 -0.17
CA ALA A 421 31.79 -21.74 0.63
C ALA A 421 30.44 -21.56 1.36
N TRP A 422 30.19 -20.39 1.92
CA TRP A 422 28.91 -20.07 2.53
C TRP A 422 27.75 -20.09 1.52
N LEU A 423 27.96 -19.53 0.32
CA LEU A 423 26.95 -19.56 -0.76
C LEU A 423 26.66 -21.00 -1.22
N GLU A 424 27.70 -21.84 -1.37
CA GLU A 424 27.53 -23.28 -1.68
C GLU A 424 26.73 -24.00 -0.60
N HIS A 425 27.02 -23.70 0.67
CA HIS A 425 26.31 -24.28 1.80
C HIS A 425 24.83 -23.91 1.79
N VAL A 426 24.49 -22.61 1.80
CA VAL A 426 23.09 -22.17 1.92
C VAL A 426 22.22 -22.46 0.69
N THR A 427 22.82 -22.63 -0.48
CA THR A 427 22.08 -22.95 -1.71
C THR A 427 22.04 -24.46 -1.99
N GLY A 428 22.93 -25.22 -1.40
CA GLY A 428 23.05 -26.67 -1.54
C GLY A 428 21.94 -27.46 -0.86
N PRO A 429 22.08 -28.79 -0.82
CA PRO A 429 21.20 -29.65 -0.04
C PRO A 429 21.36 -29.37 1.46
N LEU A 430 20.26 -29.09 2.12
CA LEU A 430 20.20 -28.81 3.56
C LEU A 430 19.35 -29.86 4.28
N GLY A 431 19.61 -30.03 5.57
CA GLY A 431 18.70 -30.76 6.44
C GLY A 431 17.37 -30.05 6.61
N ALA A 432 16.28 -30.76 6.91
CA ALA A 432 14.94 -30.19 6.99
C ALA A 432 14.79 -29.06 8.03
N GLU A 433 15.55 -29.08 9.12
CA GLU A 433 15.56 -28.05 10.15
C GLU A 433 16.32 -26.81 9.68
N GLU A 434 17.47 -26.99 9.09
CA GLU A 434 18.31 -25.94 8.55
C GLU A 434 17.65 -25.27 7.32
N GLU A 435 17.01 -26.04 6.46
CA GLU A 435 16.18 -25.50 5.35
C GLU A 435 15.09 -24.60 5.90
N ARG A 436 14.43 -24.98 6.99
CA ARG A 436 13.42 -24.14 7.65
C ARG A 436 14.03 -22.89 8.28
N GLU A 437 15.19 -23.04 8.91
CA GLU A 437 15.87 -21.92 9.55
C GLU A 437 16.32 -20.86 8.52
N LEU A 438 16.91 -21.26 7.42
CA LEU A 438 17.48 -20.37 6.42
C LEU A 438 16.43 -19.87 5.40
N TRP A 439 15.49 -20.70 4.99
CA TRP A 439 14.61 -20.43 3.85
C TRP A 439 13.12 -20.28 4.18
N ASP A 440 12.67 -20.58 5.39
CA ASP A 440 11.30 -20.26 5.81
C ASP A 440 11.20 -18.79 6.27
N ILE A 441 11.51 -17.91 5.35
CA ILE A 441 11.57 -16.47 5.53
C ILE A 441 10.21 -15.84 5.24
N GLY A 442 9.42 -15.70 6.28
CA GLY A 442 8.14 -14.99 6.23
C GLY A 442 7.02 -15.70 5.46
N GLY A 443 5.82 -15.63 5.99
CA GLY A 443 4.64 -16.35 5.49
C GLY A 443 4.05 -15.83 4.17
N THR A 444 4.50 -14.68 3.65
CA THR A 444 3.98 -14.11 2.40
C THR A 444 5.10 -13.90 1.41
N GLN A 445 4.99 -14.49 0.24
CA GLN A 445 5.96 -14.29 -0.85
C GLN A 445 5.78 -12.93 -1.57
N HIS A 446 5.20 -11.94 -0.90
CA HIS A 446 4.90 -10.62 -1.46
C HIS A 446 5.93 -9.53 -1.14
N GLY A 447 6.75 -9.72 -0.13
CA GLY A 447 7.76 -8.74 0.25
C GLY A 447 9.08 -8.93 -0.47
N ILE A 448 10.01 -8.01 -0.26
CA ILE A 448 11.40 -8.09 -0.72
C ILE A 448 12.21 -9.18 0.01
N PHE A 449 11.67 -9.82 1.02
CA PHE A 449 12.20 -11.05 1.63
C PHE A 449 11.66 -12.33 0.99
N ALA A 450 10.94 -12.24 -0.10
CA ALA A 450 10.52 -13.43 -0.81
C ALA A 450 11.74 -14.24 -1.26
N LYS A 451 11.65 -15.56 -1.13
CA LYS A 451 12.72 -16.50 -1.46
C LYS A 451 13.39 -16.21 -2.81
N ARG A 452 12.59 -15.81 -3.82
CA ARG A 452 13.10 -15.50 -5.16
C ARG A 452 14.19 -14.43 -5.18
N TYR A 453 14.08 -13.40 -4.32
CA TYR A 453 15.10 -12.35 -4.25
C TYR A 453 16.38 -12.85 -3.58
N HIS A 454 16.26 -13.58 -2.47
CA HIS A 454 17.41 -14.13 -1.76
C HIS A 454 18.17 -15.15 -2.59
N LEU A 455 17.46 -15.98 -3.35
CA LEU A 455 18.05 -16.92 -4.33
C LEU A 455 18.79 -16.17 -5.43
N ALA A 456 18.15 -15.14 -5.98
CA ALA A 456 18.78 -14.32 -7.02
C ALA A 456 20.04 -13.60 -6.49
N PHE A 457 19.94 -12.96 -5.33
CA PHE A 457 21.09 -12.27 -4.71
C PHE A 457 22.23 -13.20 -4.40
N ALA A 458 21.97 -14.42 -3.91
CA ALA A 458 23.00 -15.44 -3.67
C ALA A 458 23.69 -15.83 -4.98
N GLY A 459 22.94 -16.06 -6.05
CA GLY A 459 23.50 -16.35 -7.37
C GLY A 459 24.33 -15.19 -7.94
N TYR A 460 23.88 -13.96 -7.75
CA TYR A 460 24.63 -12.77 -8.21
C TYR A 460 25.93 -12.57 -7.40
N ALA A 461 25.89 -12.83 -6.09
CA ALA A 461 27.09 -12.78 -5.26
C ALA A 461 28.13 -13.83 -5.68
N ALA A 462 27.69 -15.06 -6.00
CA ALA A 462 28.57 -16.08 -6.56
C ALA A 462 29.16 -15.63 -7.91
N ALA A 463 28.32 -15.08 -8.81
CA ALA A 463 28.78 -14.59 -10.10
C ALA A 463 29.82 -13.47 -9.95
N ALA A 464 29.65 -12.53 -9.00
CA ALA A 464 30.63 -11.48 -8.72
C ALA A 464 32.01 -12.07 -8.34
N ILE A 465 32.07 -13.11 -7.51
CA ILE A 465 33.32 -13.82 -7.19
C ILE A 465 33.86 -14.51 -8.46
N GLY A 466 33.00 -15.18 -9.21
CA GLY A 466 33.38 -15.95 -10.40
C GLY A 466 34.02 -15.14 -11.53
N MET A 467 33.76 -13.83 -11.59
CA MET A 467 34.37 -12.94 -12.58
C MET A 467 35.90 -12.97 -12.59
N ARG A 468 36.49 -13.20 -11.42
CA ARG A 468 37.93 -13.21 -11.21
C ARG A 468 38.47 -14.60 -10.91
N GLY A 469 37.59 -15.59 -10.86
CA GLY A 469 37.95 -16.96 -10.55
C GLY A 469 38.55 -17.69 -11.74
N ASP A 470 39.39 -18.65 -11.44
CA ASP A 470 39.85 -19.66 -12.39
C ASP A 470 38.76 -20.67 -12.76
N ALA A 471 39.08 -21.68 -13.53
CA ALA A 471 38.14 -22.72 -13.98
C ALA A 471 37.50 -23.48 -12.81
N GLU A 472 38.22 -23.71 -11.71
CA GLU A 472 37.72 -24.41 -10.52
C GLU A 472 36.68 -23.54 -9.80
N VAL A 473 36.99 -22.25 -9.58
CA VAL A 473 36.06 -21.29 -8.98
C VAL A 473 34.83 -21.10 -9.86
N LYS A 474 34.98 -20.98 -11.18
CA LYS A 474 33.87 -20.89 -12.12
C LYS A 474 32.96 -22.11 -12.06
N ALA A 475 33.51 -23.31 -11.90
CA ALA A 475 32.73 -24.54 -11.75
C ALA A 475 31.92 -24.51 -10.42
N ARG A 476 32.50 -24.05 -9.30
CA ARG A 476 31.82 -23.87 -8.03
C ARG A 476 30.69 -22.84 -8.12
N VAL A 477 30.96 -21.70 -8.77
CA VAL A 477 29.95 -20.67 -9.05
C VAL A 477 28.80 -21.22 -9.90
N GLY A 478 29.11 -22.00 -10.94
CA GLY A 478 28.11 -22.70 -11.75
C GLY A 478 27.19 -23.62 -10.92
N LYS A 479 27.76 -24.31 -9.92
CA LYS A 479 26.98 -25.14 -9.00
C LYS A 479 26.02 -24.29 -8.14
N VAL A 480 26.48 -23.16 -7.59
CA VAL A 480 25.65 -22.23 -6.82
C VAL A 480 24.50 -21.68 -7.69
N LEU A 481 24.82 -21.23 -8.90
CA LEU A 481 23.83 -20.71 -9.85
C LEU A 481 22.78 -21.78 -10.20
N GLY A 482 23.23 -23.00 -10.51
CA GLY A 482 22.33 -24.15 -10.76
C GLY A 482 21.41 -24.42 -9.57
N ASN A 483 21.95 -24.49 -8.36
CA ASN A 483 21.15 -24.66 -7.15
C ASN A 483 20.12 -23.54 -6.96
N CYS A 484 20.49 -22.30 -7.22
CA CYS A 484 19.56 -21.15 -7.14
C CYS A 484 18.45 -21.29 -8.18
N ILE A 485 18.77 -21.67 -9.43
CA ILE A 485 17.79 -21.86 -10.50
C ILE A 485 16.82 -22.98 -10.12
N GLU A 486 17.33 -24.16 -9.74
CA GLU A 486 16.47 -25.30 -9.36
C GLU A 486 15.51 -24.95 -8.21
N ARG A 487 15.99 -24.16 -7.22
CA ARG A 487 15.13 -23.66 -6.14
C ARG A 487 14.14 -22.61 -6.64
N MET A 488 14.52 -21.73 -7.59
CA MET A 488 13.61 -20.78 -8.23
C MET A 488 12.45 -21.48 -8.93
N LEU A 489 12.69 -22.65 -9.51
CA LEU A 489 11.68 -23.44 -10.22
C LEU A 489 10.70 -24.18 -9.28
N ARG A 490 10.93 -24.18 -7.98
CA ARG A 490 10.03 -24.81 -6.99
C ARG A 490 8.73 -24.04 -6.86
N THR A 491 7.63 -24.75 -6.74
CA THR A 491 6.27 -24.20 -6.62
C THR A 491 6.11 -23.24 -5.43
N ASP A 492 6.81 -23.51 -4.31
CA ASP A 492 6.77 -22.64 -3.11
C ASP A 492 7.50 -21.30 -3.31
N VAL A 493 8.27 -21.14 -4.38
CA VAL A 493 8.97 -19.90 -4.72
C VAL A 493 8.18 -19.07 -5.72
N TRP A 494 7.62 -19.66 -6.78
CA TRP A 494 6.94 -18.90 -7.83
C TRP A 494 5.42 -18.85 -7.71
N ALA A 495 4.79 -19.81 -6.99
CA ALA A 495 3.34 -19.90 -6.85
C ALA A 495 2.87 -19.18 -5.60
N TYR A 496 2.87 -17.86 -5.60
CA TYR A 496 2.42 -17.04 -4.47
C TYR A 496 0.96 -17.31 -4.14
N SER A 497 0.60 -17.22 -2.86
CA SER A 497 -0.78 -17.46 -2.40
C SER A 497 -1.81 -16.55 -3.06
N GLN A 498 -1.41 -15.33 -3.40
CA GLN A 498 -2.23 -14.34 -4.08
C GLN A 498 -1.98 -14.31 -5.60
N SER A 499 -1.04 -15.07 -6.11
CA SER A 499 -0.69 -15.10 -7.53
C SER A 499 -1.84 -15.49 -8.45
N LYS A 500 -2.83 -16.20 -7.93
CA LYS A 500 -4.07 -16.50 -8.65
C LYS A 500 -4.77 -15.26 -9.23
N SER A 501 -4.55 -14.08 -8.67
CA SER A 501 -5.09 -12.82 -9.18
C SER A 501 -4.14 -12.09 -10.13
N TYR A 502 -2.86 -12.44 -10.13
CA TYR A 502 -1.82 -11.73 -10.86
C TYR A 502 -1.63 -12.26 -12.26
N TRP A 503 -1.38 -13.52 -12.38
CA TRP A 503 -1.18 -14.13 -13.68
C TRP A 503 -2.34 -14.99 -14.11
N GLY A 504 -2.60 -14.90 -15.34
CA GLY A 504 -3.62 -15.71 -15.95
C GLY A 504 -5.00 -15.33 -15.47
N LYS A 505 -5.57 -14.34 -16.05
CA LYS A 505 -7.00 -14.14 -15.94
C LYS A 505 -7.68 -15.11 -16.86
N LYS A 506 -8.46 -15.95 -16.30
CA LYS A 506 -9.47 -16.80 -16.90
C LYS A 506 -9.13 -17.47 -18.25
N PRO A 507 -9.13 -18.72 -18.28
CA PRO A 507 -9.06 -19.62 -17.16
C PRO A 507 -7.69 -19.48 -16.45
N TRP A 508 -7.60 -19.79 -15.20
CA TRP A 508 -6.40 -19.72 -14.39
C TRP A 508 -5.23 -20.42 -15.09
N ALA A 509 -4.38 -19.63 -15.70
CA ALA A 509 -3.15 -20.16 -16.26
C ALA A 509 -2.13 -20.29 -15.13
N PRO A 510 -1.61 -21.45 -14.83
CA PRO A 510 -0.56 -21.67 -13.83
C PRO A 510 0.81 -21.23 -14.37
N ASP A 511 0.87 -20.15 -15.11
CA ASP A 511 2.05 -19.64 -15.81
C ASP A 511 2.59 -18.39 -15.12
N PRO A 512 3.72 -18.48 -14.40
CA PRO A 512 4.30 -17.35 -13.68
C PRO A 512 4.97 -16.33 -14.59
N CYS A 513 5.20 -16.62 -15.86
CA CYS A 513 5.96 -15.80 -16.79
C CYS A 513 5.09 -15.13 -17.86
N TYR A 514 3.86 -15.60 -18.05
CA TYR A 514 2.98 -15.17 -19.12
C TYR A 514 2.70 -13.67 -19.14
N ARG A 515 2.61 -13.05 -17.96
CA ARG A 515 2.19 -11.66 -17.83
C ARG A 515 2.69 -11.03 -16.55
N GLU A 516 3.22 -9.80 -16.66
CA GLU A 516 3.69 -9.07 -15.49
C GLU A 516 4.80 -9.86 -14.74
N ASN A 517 4.96 -9.67 -13.45
CA ASN A 517 5.83 -10.49 -12.58
C ASN A 517 7.33 -10.43 -12.88
N VAL A 518 7.81 -9.27 -13.38
CA VAL A 518 9.25 -9.11 -13.65
C VAL A 518 10.11 -9.31 -12.40
N MET A 519 9.53 -9.15 -11.21
CA MET A 519 10.17 -9.49 -9.93
C MET A 519 10.54 -10.97 -9.78
N TYR A 520 10.00 -11.86 -10.62
CA TYR A 520 10.38 -13.26 -10.71
C TYR A 520 11.06 -13.55 -12.04
N THR A 521 10.38 -13.22 -13.16
CA THR A 521 10.86 -13.55 -14.50
C THR A 521 12.19 -12.87 -14.83
N GLY A 522 12.37 -11.60 -14.42
CA GLY A 522 13.61 -10.87 -14.61
C GLY A 522 14.78 -11.47 -13.83
N HIS A 523 14.55 -11.87 -12.58
CA HIS A 523 15.57 -12.50 -11.76
C HIS A 523 15.92 -13.92 -12.24
N LEU A 524 14.92 -14.70 -12.65
CA LEU A 524 15.16 -16.02 -13.22
C LEU A 524 15.97 -15.92 -14.51
N LEU A 525 15.59 -15.02 -15.41
CA LEU A 525 16.30 -14.80 -16.66
C LEU A 525 17.77 -14.36 -16.42
N HIS A 526 17.98 -13.53 -15.40
CA HIS A 526 19.33 -13.08 -15.04
C HIS A 526 20.20 -14.21 -14.47
N LEU A 527 19.65 -15.09 -13.63
CA LEU A 527 20.35 -16.27 -13.14
C LEU A 527 20.70 -17.23 -14.28
N LEU A 528 19.76 -17.46 -15.22
CA LEU A 528 19.99 -18.32 -16.40
C LEU A 528 21.10 -17.78 -17.29
N ALA A 529 21.14 -16.46 -17.52
CA ALA A 529 22.19 -15.83 -18.30
C ALA A 529 23.58 -16.02 -17.65
N TYR A 530 23.69 -15.83 -16.36
CA TYR A 530 24.94 -16.06 -15.65
C TYR A 530 25.32 -17.55 -15.59
N PHE A 531 24.35 -18.44 -15.42
CA PHE A 531 24.61 -19.88 -15.42
C PHE A 531 25.28 -20.30 -16.74
N GLU A 532 24.70 -19.93 -17.87
CA GLU A 532 25.31 -20.26 -19.18
C GLU A 532 26.68 -19.57 -19.35
N LEU A 533 26.81 -18.30 -18.97
CA LEU A 533 28.09 -17.54 -19.09
C LEU A 533 29.24 -18.23 -18.34
N PHE A 534 28.97 -18.77 -17.14
CA PHE A 534 30.01 -19.39 -16.29
C PHE A 534 30.24 -20.88 -16.61
N THR A 535 29.25 -21.59 -17.12
CA THR A 535 29.32 -23.06 -17.30
C THR A 535 29.35 -23.51 -18.76
N GLY A 536 28.89 -22.70 -19.67
CA GLY A 536 28.60 -23.09 -21.06
C GLY A 536 27.48 -24.14 -21.18
N ASP A 537 26.79 -24.46 -20.07
CA ASP A 537 25.77 -25.50 -20.02
C ASP A 537 24.41 -24.93 -20.48
N ARG A 538 23.84 -25.56 -21.50
CA ARG A 538 22.60 -25.12 -22.16
C ARG A 538 21.39 -26.01 -21.83
N ARG A 539 21.42 -26.70 -20.67
CA ARG A 539 20.32 -27.56 -20.24
C ARG A 539 18.96 -26.88 -20.12
N TYR A 540 18.95 -25.59 -19.87
CA TYR A 540 17.72 -24.76 -19.76
C TYR A 540 17.28 -24.18 -21.09
N HIS A 541 18.04 -24.37 -22.15
CA HIS A 541 17.65 -23.99 -23.48
C HIS A 541 16.73 -25.02 -24.13
N ARG A 542 16.08 -24.65 -25.23
CA ARG A 542 15.19 -25.53 -25.99
C ARG A 542 15.86 -26.86 -26.37
N GLU A 543 17.10 -26.78 -26.81
CA GLU A 543 17.89 -27.95 -27.17
C GLU A 543 18.26 -28.85 -25.97
N GLY A 544 18.38 -28.27 -24.77
CA GLY A 544 18.65 -28.97 -23.51
C GLY A 544 17.40 -29.44 -22.81
N GLY A 545 16.21 -29.15 -23.34
CA GLY A 545 14.93 -29.63 -22.83
C GLY A 545 14.19 -28.60 -21.92
N GLY A 546 14.80 -27.47 -21.59
CA GLY A 546 14.12 -26.46 -20.77
C GLY A 546 13.68 -26.96 -19.39
N TRP A 547 12.54 -26.45 -18.91
CA TRP A 547 11.94 -26.84 -17.63
C TRP A 547 10.41 -26.72 -17.63
N ASP A 548 9.77 -27.41 -16.66
CA ASP A 548 8.34 -27.33 -16.42
C ASP A 548 8.04 -26.57 -15.14
N PHE A 549 7.16 -25.56 -15.20
CA PHE A 549 6.46 -25.05 -14.02
C PHE A 549 5.30 -26.00 -13.69
N VAL A 550 5.43 -26.70 -12.59
CA VAL A 550 4.43 -27.70 -12.17
C VAL A 550 3.55 -27.11 -11.08
N TRP A 551 2.26 -26.96 -11.37
CA TRP A 551 1.28 -26.46 -10.41
C TRP A 551 0.84 -27.55 -9.42
N LYS A 552 0.26 -27.16 -8.28
CA LYS A 552 -0.18 -28.10 -7.23
C LYS A 552 -1.19 -29.16 -7.69
N ASP A 553 -1.95 -28.87 -8.72
CA ASP A 553 -2.93 -29.78 -9.34
C ASP A 553 -2.34 -30.63 -10.50
N GLY A 554 -1.02 -30.60 -10.66
CA GLY A 554 -0.30 -31.39 -11.68
C GLY A 554 -0.27 -30.73 -13.07
N ARG A 555 -0.92 -29.59 -13.29
CA ARG A 555 -0.80 -28.88 -14.56
C ARG A 555 0.62 -28.37 -14.74
N LYS A 556 1.10 -28.41 -15.98
CA LYS A 556 2.45 -28.02 -16.34
C LYS A 556 2.44 -26.91 -17.38
N VAL A 557 3.40 -26.02 -17.27
CA VAL A 557 3.71 -25.05 -18.31
C VAL A 557 5.18 -25.16 -18.63
N HIS A 558 5.49 -25.53 -19.86
CA HIS A 558 6.86 -25.69 -20.31
C HIS A 558 7.48 -24.36 -20.73
N TYR A 559 8.71 -24.13 -20.30
CA TYR A 559 9.57 -23.01 -20.67
C TYR A 559 10.98 -23.49 -21.03
N ASP A 560 11.62 -22.69 -21.87
CA ASP A 560 13.04 -22.69 -22.17
C ASP A 560 13.55 -21.25 -22.11
N VAL A 561 14.87 -21.05 -22.18
CA VAL A 561 15.49 -19.71 -22.14
C VAL A 561 14.96 -18.82 -23.26
N GLU A 562 14.87 -19.35 -24.49
CA GLU A 562 14.41 -18.63 -25.65
C GLU A 562 12.97 -18.13 -25.48
N LYS A 563 12.08 -19.00 -24.99
CA LYS A 563 10.69 -18.64 -24.70
C LYS A 563 10.59 -17.60 -23.58
N LEU A 564 11.43 -17.70 -22.54
CA LEU A 564 11.44 -16.71 -21.46
C LEU A 564 11.93 -15.34 -21.93
N ILE A 565 12.95 -15.31 -22.80
CA ILE A 565 13.41 -14.10 -23.49
C ILE A 565 12.26 -13.49 -24.30
N ASP A 566 11.64 -14.29 -25.17
CA ASP A 566 10.58 -13.84 -26.07
C ASP A 566 9.41 -13.23 -25.29
N VAL A 567 8.92 -13.91 -24.27
CA VAL A 567 7.81 -13.41 -23.43
C VAL A 567 8.18 -12.13 -22.71
N THR A 568 9.41 -12.03 -22.20
CA THR A 568 9.88 -10.83 -21.49
C THR A 568 10.01 -9.64 -22.43
N VAL A 569 10.68 -9.83 -23.57
CA VAL A 569 10.88 -8.78 -24.61
C VAL A 569 9.55 -8.36 -25.23
N GLU A 570 8.64 -9.31 -25.49
CA GLU A 570 7.31 -8.98 -25.98
C GLU A 570 6.52 -8.09 -25.00
N GLN A 571 6.60 -8.36 -23.69
CA GLN A 571 5.98 -7.52 -22.67
C GLN A 571 6.61 -6.12 -22.64
N MET A 572 7.94 -6.01 -22.73
CA MET A 572 8.64 -4.72 -22.84
C MET A 572 8.16 -3.93 -24.05
N ARG A 573 8.06 -4.56 -25.22
CA ARG A 573 7.66 -3.92 -26.49
C ARG A 573 6.19 -3.53 -26.53
N LYS A 574 5.30 -4.33 -25.93
CA LYS A 574 3.88 -4.01 -25.79
C LYS A 574 3.60 -2.90 -24.79
N GLY A 575 4.45 -2.73 -23.79
CA GLY A 575 4.32 -1.67 -22.81
C GLY A 575 4.60 -0.28 -23.42
N PRO A 576 3.86 0.77 -23.05
CA PRO A 576 4.06 2.12 -23.60
C PRO A 576 5.44 2.71 -23.27
N ASN A 577 6.07 2.22 -22.24
CA ASN A 577 7.30 2.74 -21.64
C ASN A 577 8.51 1.79 -21.75
N GLY A 578 8.34 0.60 -22.27
CA GLY A 578 9.44 -0.35 -22.44
C GLY A 578 9.77 -1.20 -21.22
N GLY A 579 9.08 -1.01 -20.10
CA GLY A 579 9.26 -1.83 -18.90
C GLY A 579 8.15 -2.87 -18.70
N VAL A 580 8.39 -3.80 -17.77
CA VAL A 580 7.44 -4.84 -17.37
C VAL A 580 6.99 -4.61 -15.93
N THR A 581 5.70 -4.81 -15.64
CA THR A 581 5.16 -4.68 -14.30
C THR A 581 5.58 -5.83 -13.37
N CYS A 582 5.82 -5.50 -12.10
CA CYS A 582 6.07 -6.49 -11.04
C CYS A 582 4.75 -7.11 -10.58
N GLU A 583 3.99 -6.34 -9.80
CA GLU A 583 2.61 -6.62 -9.44
C GLU A 583 1.67 -5.97 -10.45
N PRO A 584 0.37 -6.33 -10.45
CA PRO A 584 -0.59 -5.76 -11.40
C PRO A 584 -0.62 -4.23 -11.40
N GLY A 585 -0.06 -3.66 -12.45
CA GLY A 585 0.00 -2.22 -12.66
C GLY A 585 1.08 -1.50 -11.86
N LEU A 586 2.01 -2.18 -11.21
CA LEU A 586 3.15 -1.60 -10.50
C LEU A 586 4.46 -1.92 -11.22
N MET A 587 5.26 -0.92 -11.51
CA MET A 587 6.52 -1.05 -12.22
C MET A 587 7.65 -0.42 -11.41
N PHE A 588 8.68 -1.21 -11.12
CA PHE A 588 9.83 -0.80 -10.32
C PHE A 588 11.07 -0.70 -11.18
N PHE A 589 11.89 0.33 -10.94
CA PHE A 589 13.15 0.52 -11.65
C PHE A 589 14.13 -0.62 -11.36
N ALA A 590 14.32 -0.97 -10.08
CA ALA A 590 15.22 -2.03 -9.67
C ALA A 590 14.89 -3.37 -10.35
N CYS A 591 13.62 -3.80 -10.31
CA CYS A 591 13.20 -5.08 -10.90
C CYS A 591 13.39 -5.10 -12.43
N ASN A 592 13.18 -3.98 -13.10
CA ASN A 592 13.37 -3.89 -14.56
C ASN A 592 14.86 -3.85 -14.97
N SER A 593 15.79 -3.58 -14.07
CA SER A 593 17.22 -3.67 -14.38
C SER A 593 17.68 -5.11 -14.64
N HIS A 594 17.12 -6.10 -13.95
CA HIS A 594 17.56 -7.49 -14.07
C HIS A 594 17.37 -8.11 -15.45
N PRO A 595 16.22 -7.99 -16.13
CA PRO A 595 16.12 -8.50 -17.50
C PRO A 595 17.05 -7.79 -18.49
N HIS A 596 17.37 -6.48 -18.29
CA HIS A 596 18.31 -5.80 -19.16
C HIS A 596 19.75 -6.30 -18.98
N VAL A 597 20.18 -6.58 -17.73
CA VAL A 597 21.46 -7.25 -17.48
C VAL A 597 21.50 -8.62 -18.15
N ALA A 598 20.44 -9.43 -17.99
CA ALA A 598 20.33 -10.75 -18.61
C ALA A 598 20.44 -10.66 -20.15
N LEU A 599 19.66 -9.77 -20.76
CA LEU A 599 19.65 -9.60 -22.21
C LEU A 599 20.99 -9.11 -22.74
N SER A 600 21.74 -8.29 -22.00
CA SER A 600 23.10 -7.88 -22.40
C SER A 600 24.07 -9.06 -22.40
N VAL A 601 23.96 -9.98 -21.45
CA VAL A 601 24.76 -11.21 -21.41
C VAL A 601 24.36 -12.16 -22.54
N PHE A 602 23.06 -12.37 -22.78
CA PHE A 602 22.60 -13.20 -23.89
C PHE A 602 22.95 -12.59 -25.25
N SER A 603 22.99 -11.25 -25.37
CA SER A 603 23.50 -10.60 -26.59
C SER A 603 24.96 -10.97 -26.86
N LYS A 604 25.80 -10.96 -25.82
CA LYS A 604 27.19 -11.41 -25.92
C LYS A 604 27.30 -12.88 -26.34
N LEU A 605 26.43 -13.74 -25.78
CA LEU A 605 26.39 -15.16 -26.11
C LEU A 605 25.80 -15.45 -27.50
N GLY A 606 25.41 -14.38 -28.26
CA GLY A 606 24.97 -14.49 -29.65
C GLY A 606 23.49 -14.77 -29.87
N TYR A 607 22.64 -14.65 -28.84
CA TYR A 607 21.21 -14.94 -28.95
C TYR A 607 20.39 -13.82 -29.62
N GLY A 608 20.88 -12.58 -29.65
CA GLY A 608 20.22 -11.45 -30.26
C GLY A 608 20.75 -10.09 -29.81
N ASP A 609 20.13 -9.03 -30.28
CA ASP A 609 20.42 -7.64 -29.86
C ASP A 609 19.14 -6.98 -29.32
N TRP A 610 19.19 -6.54 -28.07
CA TRP A 610 18.12 -5.85 -27.38
C TRP A 610 18.52 -4.45 -26.90
N SER A 611 19.59 -3.90 -27.46
CA SER A 611 20.11 -2.57 -27.10
C SER A 611 19.07 -1.47 -27.30
N ALA A 612 18.25 -1.57 -28.35
CA ALA A 612 17.16 -0.61 -28.60
C ALA A 612 16.04 -0.69 -27.56
N ASP A 613 15.72 -1.90 -27.06
CA ASP A 613 14.74 -2.09 -25.99
C ASP A 613 15.27 -1.51 -24.67
N ALA A 614 16.54 -1.73 -24.35
CA ALA A 614 17.21 -1.15 -23.20
C ALA A 614 17.24 0.39 -23.25
N ALA A 615 17.65 0.97 -24.38
CA ALA A 615 17.70 2.43 -24.57
C ALA A 615 16.30 3.08 -24.44
N ARG A 616 15.25 2.40 -24.95
CA ARG A 616 13.87 2.87 -24.80
C ARG A 616 13.42 2.90 -23.34
N TRP A 617 13.70 1.85 -22.59
CA TRP A 617 13.39 1.79 -21.15
C TRP A 617 14.21 2.82 -20.38
N GLU A 618 15.51 2.89 -20.60
CA GLU A 618 16.40 3.83 -19.92
C GLU A 618 15.93 5.27 -20.08
N LYS A 619 15.66 5.69 -21.32
CA LYS A 619 15.16 7.04 -21.62
C LYS A 619 13.87 7.36 -20.87
N TRP A 620 12.93 6.42 -20.87
CA TRP A 620 11.66 6.62 -20.16
C TRP A 620 11.87 6.60 -18.64
N ALA A 621 12.64 5.66 -18.13
CA ALA A 621 12.87 5.49 -16.71
C ALA A 621 13.59 6.70 -16.11
N LEU A 622 14.64 7.19 -16.73
CA LEU A 622 15.36 8.38 -16.27
C LEU A 622 14.47 9.64 -16.27
N SER A 623 13.55 9.75 -17.23
CA SER A 623 12.63 10.89 -17.27
C SER A 623 11.51 10.84 -16.23
N HIS A 624 11.21 9.66 -15.63
CA HIS A 624 10.07 9.47 -14.73
C HIS A 624 10.46 9.10 -13.31
N TYR A 625 11.51 8.28 -13.11
CA TYR A 625 11.91 7.85 -11.77
C TYR A 625 12.78 8.87 -11.03
N LEU A 626 13.34 9.86 -11.72
CA LEU A 626 14.09 10.90 -11.05
C LEU A 626 13.14 11.80 -10.25
N SER A 627 13.29 11.78 -8.93
CA SER A 627 12.47 12.60 -8.04
C SER A 627 12.98 14.03 -8.00
N PRO A 628 12.16 15.05 -8.22
CA PRO A 628 12.50 16.40 -7.79
C PRO A 628 12.56 16.39 -6.25
N ALA A 629 13.62 16.92 -5.70
CA ALA A 629 14.05 16.92 -4.33
C ALA A 629 12.94 17.14 -3.27
N PHE A 630 12.38 16.05 -2.74
CA PHE A 630 11.74 16.05 -1.44
C PHE A 630 12.40 15.01 -0.54
N GLY A 631 13.42 15.45 0.18
CA GLY A 631 13.97 14.79 1.36
C GLY A 631 14.48 13.36 1.12
N GLY A 632 15.58 13.17 0.44
CA GLY A 632 16.52 12.06 0.68
C GLY A 632 16.54 10.93 -0.30
N GLY A 633 15.84 10.61 -1.25
CA GLY A 633 16.04 9.55 -2.25
C GLY A 633 16.26 10.14 -3.65
N ALA A 634 17.11 9.53 -4.47
CA ALA A 634 17.31 9.98 -5.83
C ALA A 634 16.22 9.48 -6.78
N LEU A 635 15.60 8.35 -6.45
CA LEU A 635 14.63 7.70 -7.31
C LEU A 635 13.24 7.67 -6.70
N ASN A 636 12.23 7.85 -7.54
CA ASN A 636 10.87 7.51 -7.21
C ASN A 636 10.75 5.98 -7.05
N LEU A 637 9.87 5.55 -6.14
CA LEU A 637 9.82 4.15 -5.77
C LEU A 637 9.23 3.27 -6.87
N VAL A 638 8.03 3.63 -7.34
CA VAL A 638 7.26 2.78 -8.25
C VAL A 638 6.32 3.59 -9.12
N TYR A 639 6.23 3.21 -10.39
CA TYR A 639 5.25 3.75 -11.33
C TYR A 639 3.98 2.92 -11.33
N HIS A 640 2.85 3.57 -11.13
CA HIS A 640 1.54 2.96 -11.23
C HIS A 640 1.00 3.10 -12.66
N VAL A 641 1.11 2.06 -13.45
CA VAL A 641 0.81 2.08 -14.90
C VAL A 641 -0.65 2.48 -15.19
N ARG A 642 -1.62 1.91 -14.46
CA ARG A 642 -3.05 2.19 -14.68
C ARG A 642 -3.47 3.59 -14.27
N GLY A 643 -2.81 4.15 -13.27
CA GLY A 643 -3.10 5.48 -12.75
C GLY A 643 -2.24 6.56 -13.37
N ASN A 644 -1.23 6.20 -14.18
CA ASN A 644 -0.23 7.09 -14.78
C ASN A 644 0.35 8.08 -13.76
N PHE A 645 0.88 7.56 -12.65
CA PHE A 645 1.53 8.37 -11.62
C PHE A 645 2.70 7.62 -10.98
N MET A 646 3.68 8.41 -10.49
CA MET A 646 4.79 7.91 -9.69
C MET A 646 4.46 7.99 -8.20
N TYR A 647 4.79 6.93 -7.47
CA TYR A 647 4.93 7.03 -6.02
C TYR A 647 6.26 7.72 -5.74
N PRO A 648 6.25 8.93 -5.20
CA PRO A 648 7.46 9.66 -4.95
C PRO A 648 8.26 8.98 -3.84
N ARG A 649 9.58 9.09 -3.96
CA ARG A 649 10.59 8.65 -3.02
C ARG A 649 10.78 7.14 -2.88
N GLY A 650 11.94 6.69 -3.31
CA GLY A 650 12.58 5.46 -2.90
C GLY A 650 13.02 5.54 -1.42
N GLN A 651 13.52 4.44 -0.96
CA GLN A 651 14.18 4.33 0.33
C GLN A 651 15.65 4.02 0.08
N ASP A 652 16.52 4.41 1.01
CA ASP A 652 17.97 4.37 0.81
C ASP A 652 18.48 3.02 0.27
N GLY A 653 18.07 1.91 0.87
CA GLY A 653 18.49 0.59 0.39
C GLY A 653 17.89 0.20 -0.96
N PHE A 654 16.70 0.72 -1.29
CA PHE A 654 16.08 0.50 -2.59
C PHE A 654 16.78 1.31 -3.69
N ASP A 655 17.24 2.52 -3.36
CA ASP A 655 18.06 3.32 -4.25
C ASP A 655 19.41 2.61 -4.49
N GLY A 656 20.02 2.04 -3.44
CA GLY A 656 21.23 1.21 -3.55
C GLY A 656 21.01 0.01 -4.48
N TRP A 657 19.93 -0.75 -4.29
CA TRP A 657 19.59 -1.86 -5.19
C TRP A 657 19.42 -1.40 -6.64
N SER A 658 18.66 -0.32 -6.84
CA SER A 658 18.39 0.20 -8.18
C SER A 658 19.66 0.64 -8.89
N LEU A 659 20.56 1.34 -8.20
CA LEU A 659 21.78 1.90 -8.80
C LEU A 659 22.87 0.86 -9.01
N LEU A 660 23.01 -0.14 -8.13
CA LEU A 660 23.89 -1.27 -8.36
C LEU A 660 23.63 -1.93 -9.72
N TRP A 661 22.35 -2.24 -9.97
CA TRP A 661 21.99 -2.94 -11.22
C TRP A 661 21.85 -2.00 -12.41
N TYR A 662 21.52 -0.74 -12.21
CA TYR A 662 21.51 0.24 -13.30
C TYR A 662 22.91 0.46 -13.85
N GLU A 663 23.92 0.56 -13.00
CA GLU A 663 25.32 0.69 -13.42
C GLU A 663 25.76 -0.48 -14.32
N ALA A 664 25.26 -1.68 -14.08
CA ALA A 664 25.61 -2.88 -14.85
C ALA A 664 25.14 -2.85 -16.31
N TRP A 665 24.07 -2.10 -16.64
CA TRP A 665 23.51 -2.04 -18.01
C TRP A 665 23.35 -0.63 -18.57
N ALA A 666 23.62 0.41 -17.79
CA ALA A 666 23.48 1.81 -18.23
C ALA A 666 24.23 2.10 -19.53
N SER A 667 23.60 2.83 -20.42
CA SER A 667 24.24 3.25 -21.68
C SER A 667 25.41 4.21 -21.44
N ASP A 668 25.33 5.03 -20.36
CA ASP A 668 26.39 5.96 -19.95
C ASP A 668 26.63 5.85 -18.43
N ARG A 669 27.83 5.42 -18.08
CA ARG A 669 28.30 5.31 -16.69
C ARG A 669 28.21 6.63 -15.92
N ARG A 670 28.46 7.76 -16.55
CA ARG A 670 28.41 9.08 -15.92
C ARG A 670 27.05 9.36 -15.33
N THR A 671 25.99 8.90 -16.00
CA THR A 671 24.61 9.01 -15.50
C THR A 671 24.42 8.20 -14.21
N ALA A 672 24.87 6.95 -14.16
CA ALA A 672 24.79 6.12 -12.96
C ALA A 672 25.58 6.74 -11.78
N THR A 673 26.80 7.21 -12.05
CA THR A 673 27.64 7.88 -11.05
C THR A 673 27.03 9.20 -10.55
N ALA A 674 26.43 10.00 -11.43
CA ALA A 674 25.74 11.24 -11.04
C ALA A 674 24.52 10.97 -10.15
N LEU A 675 23.73 9.94 -10.47
CA LEU A 675 22.63 9.50 -9.64
C LEU A 675 23.10 8.98 -8.27
N TRP A 676 24.19 8.21 -8.27
CA TRP A 676 24.78 7.76 -7.01
C TRP A 676 25.21 8.93 -6.11
N ARG A 677 25.91 9.92 -6.65
CA ARG A 677 26.31 11.11 -5.88
C ARG A 677 25.10 11.78 -5.24
N ARG A 678 24.01 11.92 -5.98
CA ARG A 678 22.77 12.50 -5.46
C ARG A 678 22.16 11.66 -4.32
N VAL A 679 22.17 10.33 -4.43
CA VAL A 679 21.73 9.44 -3.33
C VAL A 679 22.62 9.63 -2.12
N ARG A 680 23.94 9.55 -2.31
CA ARG A 680 24.94 9.68 -1.25
C ARG A 680 24.79 11.00 -0.48
N ASP A 681 24.63 12.12 -1.20
CA ASP A 681 24.53 13.45 -0.61
C ASP A 681 23.22 13.64 0.19
N GLY A 682 22.23 12.81 -0.05
CA GLY A 682 20.95 12.77 0.67
C GLY A 682 20.87 11.74 1.80
N LEU A 683 21.94 10.98 2.09
CA LEU A 683 21.93 9.95 3.13
C LEU A 683 21.92 10.53 4.55
N ASP A 684 21.13 9.94 5.41
CA ASP A 684 21.15 10.22 6.85
C ASP A 684 22.25 9.41 7.53
N TRP A 685 23.46 9.95 7.54
CA TRP A 685 24.65 9.33 8.13
C TRP A 685 24.52 9.07 9.62
N SER A 686 23.77 9.89 10.37
CA SER A 686 23.58 9.67 11.80
C SER A 686 22.89 8.35 12.10
N ARG A 687 22.03 7.93 11.20
CA ARG A 687 21.30 6.66 11.26
C ARG A 687 22.11 5.49 10.72
N LEU A 688 22.89 5.70 9.66
CA LEU A 688 23.66 4.64 9.01
C LEU A 688 24.93 4.27 9.79
N ASP A 689 25.68 5.24 10.32
CA ASP A 689 26.90 5.02 11.11
C ASP A 689 26.62 4.29 12.42
N GLY A 690 25.48 4.53 13.04
CA GLY A 690 25.13 3.89 14.30
C GLY A 690 24.78 2.41 14.14
N CYS A 691 24.46 1.93 12.93
CA CYS A 691 23.77 0.64 12.70
C CYS A 691 22.75 0.35 13.81
N GLY A 692 22.22 1.46 14.37
CA GLY A 692 21.31 1.42 15.50
C GLY A 692 20.07 0.63 15.16
N ASP A 693 19.30 0.25 16.17
CA ASP A 693 17.99 -0.40 16.06
C ASP A 693 16.94 0.52 15.38
N GLY A 694 17.43 1.61 14.80
CA GLY A 694 16.66 2.57 14.03
C GLY A 694 16.11 1.93 12.75
N THR A 695 14.86 2.14 12.55
CA THR A 695 14.02 1.73 11.43
C THR A 695 14.48 2.35 10.11
N GLY A 696 15.55 1.83 9.53
CA GLY A 696 15.91 2.07 8.14
C GLY A 696 15.05 1.20 7.26
N SER A 697 14.28 1.79 6.37
CA SER A 697 13.35 1.06 5.52
C SER A 697 13.98 0.75 4.16
N MET A 698 13.97 -0.53 3.75
CA MET A 698 14.50 -0.99 2.46
C MET A 698 13.50 -0.98 1.33
N GLY A 699 12.28 -0.70 1.52
CA GLY A 699 11.39 -0.79 0.40
C GLY A 699 9.92 -0.81 0.68
N CYS A 700 9.16 -0.72 -0.37
CA CYS A 700 7.75 -0.44 -0.36
C CYS A 700 6.85 -1.64 -0.10
N CYS A 701 7.38 -2.83 -0.06
CA CYS A 701 6.52 -4.02 -0.05
C CYS A 701 6.53 -4.77 1.27
N ASP A 702 7.19 -4.23 2.29
CA ASP A 702 7.19 -4.80 3.62
C ASP A 702 6.76 -3.82 4.70
N PRO A 703 5.73 -4.15 5.47
CA PRO A 703 5.28 -3.36 6.61
C PRO A 703 6.26 -3.39 7.81
N ARG A 704 7.27 -4.27 7.78
CA ARG A 704 8.20 -4.40 8.89
C ARG A 704 9.42 -3.50 8.70
N PRO A 705 9.85 -2.76 9.72
CA PRO A 705 11.03 -1.93 9.61
C PRO A 705 12.25 -2.78 9.31
N VAL A 706 12.93 -2.47 8.19
CA VAL A 706 14.20 -3.08 7.84
C VAL A 706 15.30 -2.30 8.54
N SER A 707 16.23 -2.99 9.16
CA SER A 707 17.32 -2.37 9.88
C SER A 707 18.20 -1.51 8.96
N ALA A 708 18.79 -0.46 9.50
CA ALA A 708 19.76 0.37 8.79
C ALA A 708 20.92 -0.47 8.21
N SER A 709 21.29 -1.57 8.88
CA SER A 709 22.32 -2.50 8.41
C SER A 709 22.00 -3.13 7.04
N VAL A 710 20.75 -3.48 6.78
CA VAL A 710 20.36 -4.03 5.47
C VAL A 710 20.41 -2.96 4.39
N ALA A 711 19.92 -1.75 4.66
CA ALA A 711 20.04 -0.64 3.73
C ALA A 711 21.53 -0.33 3.41
N SER A 712 22.39 -0.35 4.43
CA SER A 712 23.82 -0.07 4.28
C SER A 712 24.54 -1.05 3.34
N VAL A 713 24.22 -2.36 3.36
CA VAL A 713 24.89 -3.30 2.45
C VAL A 713 24.49 -3.10 0.98
N PHE A 714 23.24 -2.72 0.72
CA PHE A 714 22.81 -2.39 -0.64
C PHE A 714 23.45 -1.09 -1.14
N LEU A 715 23.55 -0.09 -0.25
CA LEU A 715 24.24 1.17 -0.54
C LEU A 715 25.75 0.95 -0.75
N ALA A 716 26.39 0.10 0.07
CA ALA A 716 27.80 -0.22 -0.08
C ALA A 716 28.10 -0.89 -1.43
N ALA A 717 27.28 -1.86 -1.83
CA ALA A 717 27.42 -2.50 -3.14
C ALA A 717 27.26 -1.50 -4.29
N ALA A 718 26.28 -0.60 -4.22
CA ALA A 718 26.10 0.46 -5.20
C ALA A 718 27.26 1.46 -5.22
N SER A 719 27.79 1.81 -4.02
CA SER A 719 28.97 2.67 -3.90
C SER A 719 30.16 2.09 -4.64
N ARG A 720 30.44 0.79 -4.43
CA ARG A 720 31.54 0.08 -5.11
C ARG A 720 31.33 0.07 -6.62
N ALA A 721 30.14 -0.28 -7.08
CA ALA A 721 29.80 -0.28 -8.50
C ALA A 721 30.01 1.10 -9.15
N CYS A 722 29.61 2.18 -8.43
CA CYS A 722 29.80 3.56 -8.89
C CYS A 722 31.18 4.15 -8.56
N SER A 723 32.14 3.34 -8.12
CA SER A 723 33.53 3.73 -7.83
C SER A 723 33.70 4.74 -6.69
N ASP A 724 32.81 4.71 -5.70
CA ASP A 724 32.85 5.49 -4.47
C ASP A 724 33.33 4.59 -3.30
N ALA A 725 34.64 4.32 -3.27
CA ALA A 725 35.23 3.42 -2.29
C ALA A 725 35.12 3.94 -0.85
N GLU A 726 35.25 5.25 -0.63
CA GLU A 726 35.19 5.87 0.68
C GLU A 726 33.82 5.65 1.36
N THR A 727 32.75 5.92 0.61
CA THR A 727 31.38 5.70 1.08
C THR A 727 31.12 4.21 1.35
N ALA A 728 31.57 3.32 0.46
CA ALA A 728 31.43 1.89 0.63
C ALA A 728 32.11 1.40 1.92
N GLU A 729 33.37 1.76 2.13
CA GLU A 729 34.14 1.36 3.31
C GLU A 729 33.53 1.86 4.62
N ARG A 730 32.96 3.06 4.62
CA ARG A 730 32.25 3.59 5.78
C ARG A 730 31.05 2.75 6.13
N LEU A 731 30.22 2.40 5.14
CA LEU A 731 29.03 1.58 5.30
C LEU A 731 29.37 0.14 5.68
N GLU A 732 30.38 -0.46 5.03
CA GLU A 732 30.87 -1.80 5.32
C GLU A 732 31.39 -1.91 6.76
N ARG A 733 32.24 -0.99 7.20
CA ARG A 733 32.78 -0.98 8.57
C ARG A 733 31.68 -0.94 9.62
N ALA A 734 30.64 -0.12 9.40
CA ALA A 734 29.53 -0.01 10.33
C ALA A 734 28.75 -1.31 10.46
N VAL A 735 28.55 -2.03 9.35
CA VAL A 735 27.85 -3.33 9.33
C VAL A 735 28.74 -4.44 9.87
N ASP A 736 29.97 -4.53 9.39
CA ASP A 736 30.89 -5.62 9.71
C ASP A 736 31.24 -5.64 11.20
N ALA A 737 31.43 -4.49 11.81
CA ALA A 737 31.74 -4.37 13.25
C ALA A 737 30.68 -5.05 14.15
N LYS A 738 29.43 -5.08 13.72
CA LYS A 738 28.32 -5.60 14.51
C LYS A 738 27.85 -6.98 14.08
N TYR A 739 27.80 -7.23 12.78
CA TYR A 739 27.06 -8.37 12.23
C TYR A 739 27.94 -9.39 11.51
N LEU A 740 29.18 -9.07 11.12
CA LEU A 740 30.04 -10.02 10.40
C LEU A 740 30.46 -11.17 11.29
N ARG A 741 30.25 -12.39 10.82
CA ARG A 741 30.70 -13.64 11.46
C ARG A 741 31.68 -14.36 10.57
N ARG A 742 32.68 -14.95 11.20
CA ARG A 742 33.63 -15.88 10.58
C ARG A 742 33.71 -17.12 11.45
N GLU A 743 33.20 -18.22 10.96
CA GLU A 743 33.13 -19.47 11.70
C GLU A 743 33.17 -20.66 10.76
N GLY A 744 33.94 -21.71 11.08
CA GLY A 744 34.01 -22.94 10.28
C GLY A 744 34.50 -22.73 8.85
N GLY A 745 35.28 -21.70 8.56
CA GLY A 745 35.70 -21.37 7.19
C GLY A 745 34.65 -20.67 6.35
N LEU A 746 33.55 -20.23 6.96
CA LEU A 746 32.45 -19.49 6.33
C LEU A 746 32.45 -18.04 6.80
N ILE A 747 31.90 -17.16 5.95
CA ILE A 747 31.68 -15.75 6.28
C ILE A 747 30.25 -15.32 5.93
N TRP A 748 29.57 -14.70 6.89
CA TRP A 748 28.21 -14.21 6.69
C TRP A 748 27.86 -13.04 7.61
N LEU A 749 26.72 -12.38 7.35
CA LEU A 749 26.16 -11.38 8.25
C LEU A 749 25.08 -11.99 9.14
N ASP A 750 25.26 -11.92 10.44
CA ASP A 750 24.28 -12.36 11.44
C ASP A 750 23.25 -11.25 11.73
N VAL A 751 22.59 -10.82 10.69
CA VAL A 751 21.41 -9.95 10.76
C VAL A 751 20.17 -10.79 11.04
N ASN A 752 18.98 -10.13 11.16
CA ASN A 752 17.75 -10.88 11.36
C ASN A 752 17.57 -11.96 10.27
N ARG A 753 16.95 -13.07 10.67
CA ARG A 753 16.75 -14.27 9.84
C ARG A 753 16.23 -13.96 8.43
N GLU A 754 15.27 -13.02 8.35
CA GLU A 754 14.59 -12.68 7.11
C GLU A 754 15.50 -12.06 6.05
N TRP A 755 16.59 -11.43 6.48
CA TRP A 755 17.55 -10.77 5.60
C TRP A 755 18.93 -11.42 5.55
N ARG A 756 19.19 -12.43 6.37
CA ARG A 756 20.52 -13.03 6.48
C ARG A 756 21.13 -13.36 5.12
N ILE A 757 20.38 -14.07 4.27
CA ILE A 757 20.90 -14.47 2.95
C ILE A 757 21.06 -13.24 2.04
N GLY A 758 20.04 -12.40 1.91
CA GLY A 758 20.08 -11.25 1.02
C GLY A 758 21.12 -10.21 1.41
N ALA A 759 21.24 -9.89 2.70
CA ALA A 759 22.22 -8.94 3.19
C ALA A 759 23.65 -9.49 3.06
N THR A 760 23.85 -10.75 3.38
CA THR A 760 25.16 -11.40 3.19
C THR A 760 25.55 -11.41 1.70
N ALA A 761 24.63 -11.74 0.81
CA ALA A 761 24.87 -11.70 -0.64
C ALA A 761 25.29 -10.30 -1.12
N MET A 762 24.60 -9.25 -0.68
CA MET A 762 24.98 -7.87 -1.03
C MET A 762 26.35 -7.48 -0.46
N ARG A 763 26.67 -7.93 0.77
CA ARG A 763 28.00 -7.71 1.35
C ARG A 763 29.10 -8.44 0.58
N ILE A 764 28.83 -9.64 0.08
CA ILE A 764 29.75 -10.41 -0.77
C ILE A 764 29.95 -9.70 -2.12
N ILE A 765 28.89 -9.18 -2.73
CA ILE A 765 29.00 -8.36 -3.94
C ILE A 765 29.92 -7.16 -3.69
N SER A 766 29.71 -6.43 -2.59
CA SER A 766 30.56 -5.30 -2.23
C SER A 766 32.04 -5.71 -2.04
N LEU A 767 32.28 -6.87 -1.43
CA LEU A 767 33.63 -7.46 -1.27
C LEU A 767 34.28 -7.78 -2.63
N ALA A 768 33.55 -8.46 -3.51
CA ALA A 768 34.05 -8.82 -4.84
C ALA A 768 34.32 -7.56 -5.68
N GLU A 769 33.42 -6.57 -5.63
CA GLU A 769 33.59 -5.27 -6.27
C GLU A 769 34.82 -4.49 -5.73
N SER A 770 35.10 -4.57 -4.40
CA SER A 770 36.31 -3.95 -3.82
C SER A 770 37.60 -4.54 -4.38
N ASN A 771 37.56 -5.80 -4.78
CA ASN A 771 38.68 -6.57 -5.29
C ASN A 771 38.75 -6.56 -6.85
N GLY A 772 37.91 -5.76 -7.52
CA GLY A 772 37.99 -5.49 -8.95
C GLY A 772 36.92 -6.15 -9.82
N SER A 773 35.98 -6.93 -9.26
CA SER A 773 34.80 -7.36 -10.01
C SER A 773 33.95 -6.16 -10.45
N ARG A 774 33.32 -6.25 -11.61
CA ARG A 774 32.39 -5.23 -12.10
C ARG A 774 31.29 -5.90 -12.92
N PHE A 775 30.04 -5.84 -12.50
CA PHE A 775 28.94 -6.47 -13.22
C PHE A 775 28.81 -6.00 -14.67
N ARG A 776 29.07 -4.73 -14.95
CA ARG A 776 29.09 -4.20 -16.31
C ARG A 776 30.15 -4.82 -17.24
N ASP A 777 31.17 -5.44 -16.67
CA ASP A 777 32.23 -6.10 -17.43
C ASP A 777 31.92 -7.59 -17.64
N MET A 778 30.79 -8.11 -17.12
CA MET A 778 30.32 -9.47 -17.40
C MET A 778 30.20 -9.77 -18.88
N ASN A 779 29.74 -8.80 -19.65
CA ASN A 779 29.65 -8.91 -21.10
C ASN A 779 31.00 -8.84 -21.84
N LYS A 780 32.11 -8.57 -21.12
CA LYS A 780 33.49 -8.56 -21.66
C LYS A 780 34.30 -9.80 -21.28
N MET A 781 33.75 -10.68 -20.42
CA MET A 781 34.42 -11.93 -20.04
C MET A 781 34.63 -12.83 -21.26
N GLU A 782 35.80 -13.45 -21.40
CA GLU A 782 36.10 -14.46 -22.44
C GLU A 782 35.53 -15.81 -22.10
#